data_0d267a0b6957ab85148980ba90d6ee18
#
_entry.id   0d267a0b6957ab85148980ba90d6ee18
#
_cell.length_a   1.000
_cell.length_b   1.000
_cell.length_c   1.000
_cell.angle_alpha   90.00
_cell.angle_beta   90.00
_cell.angle_gamma   90.00
#
_symmetry.space_group_name_H-M   'P 1'
#
loop_
_entity.id
_entity.type
_entity.pdbx_description
1 polymer ?
#
loop_
_entity_poly.entity_id
_entity_poly.type
_entity_poly.pdbx_seq_one_letter_code
_entity_poly.pdbx_strand_id
1 'polypeptide(L)'
;MKTRLISLLLAFSMALTFLPVGAVSAFAAETGSNELDLTPDTEFKITKTATYDLLPSENAQGHLVIDAPGSIVTLNLKGSIKTNVLTTNFVEVKQGTLVFNGDNYKIEYQSTSPQTLSLVHVDTGATALVNEGTFITVASTSPKAKGTFWADGNLTLTKCTSTSDHASAVYNGSSGITTIDSCVFSSVDADVIVNEGNLNIEGNGDYRTNDARSIANSADGQLTIDGGYFYSEQRYVIIDQSSQQTTINDGTFENNASSDRAVINIRASSLDKKLDIHGGVFRNLGNGRILDCAGTVTIEEQNGKKILMESTTHGNYHMIVLSGSGVLNLKSGTLKAYAAAAIRTGGNVTVNITGGTISDCLYGVYVKNNPTAVNIGGNVNFENNQNDIFLEENQRITVQENYKGAMSIACENPRENVPVTTSTYGESYQKDLKLTSVDPNYIIGYKQNEDGSEYRYLEKRTGYFVNVVSGTASIDGGVTALPPTTQIHDGLPVNLSAAPAPKDGLEFEQWVVSPASALPDLTSTGFDLTASETSFLMPAQDITLTAQYRSSAPAIDDASADASVDPAISTAVTIIGGALLVGGLHQLGTELWLIHHLPKGTAIPETRIELAEVLWKDAGQPAPAAEAAYTDIDTDDTDAQQAAQWAIENELMTLRSSEHPDKFDPHVPVSTVKAIRAWKKAQQMKPSTK
;
A
#
# COMPACT_ATOMS: atom_id res chain seq x y z
N MET A 1 5.76 4.90 -39.31
CA MET A 1 7.17 5.28 -39.11
C MET A 1 7.56 5.24 -37.61
N LYS A 2 6.69 5.57 -36.66
CA LYS A 2 7.00 5.51 -35.20
C LYS A 2 7.28 4.08 -34.67
N THR A 3 6.61 3.07 -35.18
CA THR A 3 6.79 1.66 -34.74
C THR A 3 8.14 1.05 -35.14
N ARG A 4 8.79 1.52 -36.18
CA ARG A 4 10.09 1.03 -36.59
C ARG A 4 11.27 1.65 -35.83
N LEU A 5 11.07 2.85 -35.26
CA LEU A 5 12.10 3.51 -34.45
C LEU A 5 12.20 2.86 -33.04
N ILE A 6 11.04 2.47 -32.47
CA ILE A 6 10.98 1.77 -31.18
C ILE A 6 11.60 0.37 -31.30
N SER A 7 11.35 -0.32 -32.42
CA SER A 7 11.98 -1.64 -32.66
C SER A 7 13.48 -1.56 -32.86
N LEU A 8 14.02 -0.45 -33.35
CA LEU A 8 15.46 -0.27 -33.53
C LEU A 8 16.16 0.09 -32.20
N LEU A 9 15.52 0.89 -31.33
CA LEU A 9 16.04 1.17 -29.97
C LEU A 9 15.97 -0.07 -29.08
N LEU A 10 14.89 -0.86 -29.15
CA LEU A 10 14.81 -2.14 -28.43
C LEU A 10 15.84 -3.16 -28.94
N ALA A 11 16.08 -3.21 -30.27
CA ALA A 11 17.11 -4.09 -30.82
C ALA A 11 18.53 -3.66 -30.44
N PHE A 12 18.77 -2.36 -30.22
CA PHE A 12 20.09 -1.89 -29.79
C PHE A 12 20.33 -2.12 -28.29
N SER A 13 19.30 -1.98 -27.45
CA SER A 13 19.40 -2.32 -26.03
C SER A 13 19.48 -3.84 -25.80
N MET A 14 18.73 -4.64 -26.59
CA MET A 14 18.85 -6.11 -26.54
C MET A 14 20.19 -6.63 -27.09
N ALA A 15 20.83 -5.93 -28.01
CA ALA A 15 22.14 -6.35 -28.53
C ALA A 15 23.28 -6.13 -27.52
N LEU A 16 23.13 -5.20 -26.56
CA LEU A 16 24.09 -5.00 -25.48
C LEU A 16 23.89 -5.95 -24.29
N THR A 17 22.64 -6.43 -24.08
CA THR A 17 22.32 -7.34 -22.96
C THR A 17 22.59 -8.82 -23.25
N PHE A 18 22.94 -9.19 -24.48
CA PHE A 18 23.24 -10.57 -24.89
C PHE A 18 24.71 -10.80 -25.31
N LEU A 19 25.65 -10.00 -24.83
CA LEU A 19 27.03 -10.46 -24.85
C LEU A 19 27.21 -11.39 -23.65
N PRO A 20 27.32 -12.72 -23.87
CA PRO A 20 27.67 -13.61 -22.77
C PRO A 20 29.04 -13.16 -22.23
N VAL A 21 29.19 -13.15 -20.91
CA VAL A 21 30.42 -12.80 -20.19
C VAL A 21 31.67 -13.56 -20.77
N GLY A 22 31.44 -14.64 -21.54
CA GLY A 22 32.46 -15.37 -22.29
C GLY A 22 32.80 -14.84 -23.69
N ALA A 23 32.06 -13.86 -24.25
CA ALA A 23 32.33 -13.36 -25.60
C ALA A 23 33.24 -12.11 -25.62
N VAL A 24 33.40 -11.44 -24.49
CA VAL A 24 34.36 -10.32 -24.34
C VAL A 24 35.84 -10.85 -24.32
N SER A 25 36.04 -12.13 -24.02
CA SER A 25 37.36 -12.76 -24.04
C SER A 25 37.91 -13.12 -25.44
N ALA A 26 37.17 -12.84 -26.52
CA ALA A 26 37.58 -13.19 -27.86
C ALA A 26 38.31 -12.07 -28.65
N PHE A 27 38.43 -10.88 -28.12
CA PHE A 27 39.36 -9.89 -28.65
C PHE A 27 40.69 -10.07 -27.91
N ALA A 28 41.56 -10.88 -28.48
CA ALA A 28 42.88 -11.16 -27.94
C ALA A 28 43.66 -9.86 -27.73
N ALA A 29 43.58 -9.38 -26.49
CA ALA A 29 44.57 -8.48 -25.94
C ALA A 29 45.84 -9.24 -25.61
N GLU A 30 46.94 -8.55 -25.53
CA GLU A 30 48.18 -9.09 -24.96
C GLU A 30 47.84 -9.85 -23.67
N THR A 31 48.24 -11.12 -23.60
CA THR A 31 47.93 -12.03 -22.49
C THR A 31 48.78 -11.66 -21.28
N GLY A 32 48.28 -10.75 -20.45
CA GLY A 32 48.84 -10.35 -19.16
C GLY A 32 48.03 -9.22 -18.56
N SER A 33 47.54 -9.36 -17.32
CA SER A 33 47.02 -8.22 -16.55
C SER A 33 48.20 -7.33 -16.14
N ASN A 34 48.10 -6.03 -16.36
CA ASN A 34 49.06 -5.07 -15.83
C ASN A 34 48.65 -4.71 -14.41
N GLU A 35 49.51 -4.96 -13.45
CA GLU A 35 49.27 -4.53 -12.07
C GLU A 35 49.42 -3.00 -11.97
N LEU A 36 48.47 -2.33 -11.33
CA LEU A 36 48.50 -0.90 -11.03
C LEU A 36 48.56 -0.69 -9.52
N ASP A 37 49.66 -0.14 -9.04
CA ASP A 37 49.79 0.39 -7.69
C ASP A 37 49.42 1.87 -7.71
N LEU A 38 48.31 2.22 -7.02
CA LEU A 38 47.78 3.57 -6.94
C LEU A 38 48.31 4.34 -5.70
N THR A 39 49.30 3.78 -4.98
CA THR A 39 49.91 4.48 -3.83
C THR A 39 50.62 5.77 -4.22
N PRO A 40 51.37 5.87 -5.34
CA PRO A 40 51.97 7.12 -5.80
C PRO A 40 50.90 8.13 -6.28
N ASP A 41 51.14 9.42 -6.04
CA ASP A 41 50.36 10.55 -6.60
C ASP A 41 50.66 10.69 -8.09
N THR A 42 49.96 9.90 -8.91
CA THR A 42 50.19 9.80 -10.35
C THR A 42 48.89 9.69 -11.10
N GLU A 43 48.73 10.44 -12.18
CA GLU A 43 47.68 10.22 -13.16
C GLU A 43 48.07 9.01 -14.07
N PHE A 44 47.27 7.96 -13.98
CA PHE A 44 47.41 6.81 -14.89
C PHE A 44 46.45 7.02 -16.08
N LYS A 45 47.01 7.52 -17.20
CA LYS A 45 46.24 7.73 -18.42
C LYS A 45 46.26 6.48 -19.30
N ILE A 46 45.09 5.91 -19.56
CA ILE A 46 44.86 4.72 -20.36
C ILE A 46 44.20 5.13 -21.68
N THR A 47 44.88 4.84 -22.79
CA THR A 47 44.51 5.31 -24.14
C THR A 47 44.20 4.21 -25.15
N LYS A 48 44.26 2.93 -24.74
CA LYS A 48 43.99 1.76 -25.59
C LYS A 48 43.36 0.62 -24.81
N THR A 49 42.82 -0.35 -25.51
CA THR A 49 42.32 -1.59 -24.91
C THR A 49 43.39 -2.26 -24.05
N ALA A 50 43.07 -2.50 -22.79
CA ALA A 50 43.93 -3.19 -21.83
C ALA A 50 43.14 -3.71 -20.64
N THR A 51 43.70 -4.67 -19.91
CA THR A 51 43.21 -5.15 -18.62
C THR A 51 44.23 -4.79 -17.55
N TYR A 52 43.77 -4.24 -16.45
CA TYR A 52 44.57 -3.86 -15.30
C TYR A 52 44.02 -4.48 -14.02
N ASP A 53 44.91 -4.99 -13.19
CA ASP A 53 44.63 -5.43 -11.84
C ASP A 53 45.01 -4.32 -10.84
N LEU A 54 44.04 -3.74 -10.16
CA LEU A 54 44.24 -2.71 -9.15
C LEU A 54 44.65 -3.35 -7.84
N LEU A 55 45.90 -3.06 -7.40
CA LEU A 55 46.45 -3.60 -6.17
C LEU A 55 45.83 -2.97 -4.93
N PRO A 56 45.73 -3.71 -3.80
CA PRO A 56 45.22 -3.17 -2.55
C PRO A 56 46.10 -2.01 -2.04
N SER A 57 45.48 -0.99 -1.49
CA SER A 57 46.16 0.18 -0.92
C SER A 57 45.36 0.80 0.23
N GLU A 58 46.04 1.13 1.34
CA GLU A 58 45.45 1.87 2.46
C GLU A 58 45.66 3.39 2.32
N ASN A 59 46.39 3.85 1.29
CA ASN A 59 46.71 5.26 1.08
C ASN A 59 46.95 5.56 -0.43
N ALA A 60 45.98 5.22 -1.25
CA ALA A 60 46.04 5.50 -2.68
C ALA A 60 46.00 7.01 -2.94
N GLN A 61 46.91 7.54 -3.70
CA GLN A 61 46.99 8.94 -4.12
C GLN A 61 46.81 9.08 -5.63
N GLY A 62 47.08 8.02 -6.39
CA GLY A 62 46.90 7.94 -7.83
C GLY A 62 45.45 7.91 -8.25
N HIS A 63 45.18 8.37 -9.46
CA HIS A 63 43.89 8.33 -10.10
C HIS A 63 43.99 7.87 -11.56
N LEU A 64 42.85 7.44 -12.09
CA LEU A 64 42.79 6.79 -13.41
C LEU A 64 41.99 7.69 -14.38
N VAL A 65 42.60 7.92 -15.56
CA VAL A 65 41.90 8.62 -16.65
C VAL A 65 41.85 7.68 -17.86
N ILE A 66 40.65 7.29 -18.23
CA ILE A 66 40.39 6.43 -19.41
C ILE A 66 40.02 7.36 -20.58
N ASP A 67 40.94 7.52 -21.51
CA ASP A 67 40.80 8.32 -22.71
C ASP A 67 41.13 7.46 -23.93
N ALA A 68 40.28 6.44 -24.15
CA ALA A 68 40.54 5.32 -25.07
C ALA A 68 39.40 5.16 -26.08
N PRO A 69 39.25 6.09 -27.05
CA PRO A 69 38.11 6.09 -27.97
C PRO A 69 37.99 4.79 -28.75
N GLY A 70 36.78 4.20 -28.76
CA GLY A 70 36.51 2.93 -29.43
C GLY A 70 37.14 1.69 -28.78
N SER A 71 37.77 1.84 -27.62
CA SER A 71 38.48 0.78 -26.89
C SER A 71 37.74 0.38 -25.62
N ILE A 72 38.03 -0.85 -25.14
CA ILE A 72 37.54 -1.39 -23.87
C ILE A 72 38.71 -1.50 -22.89
N VAL A 73 38.56 -0.86 -21.74
CA VAL A 73 39.49 -0.96 -20.62
C VAL A 73 38.86 -1.75 -19.51
N THR A 74 39.52 -2.80 -19.03
CA THR A 74 39.03 -3.60 -17.91
C THR A 74 39.87 -3.29 -16.67
N LEU A 75 39.23 -2.97 -15.58
CA LEU A 75 39.83 -2.80 -14.26
C LEU A 75 39.30 -3.88 -13.32
N ASN A 76 40.16 -4.65 -12.67
CA ASN A 76 39.78 -5.64 -11.67
C ASN A 76 40.38 -5.24 -10.33
N LEU A 77 39.57 -5.18 -9.27
CA LEU A 77 40.09 -5.05 -7.91
C LEU A 77 40.76 -6.38 -7.49
N LYS A 78 41.94 -6.30 -6.90
CA LYS A 78 42.63 -7.43 -6.26
C LYS A 78 42.71 -7.33 -4.75
N GLY A 79 42.08 -6.30 -4.20
CA GLY A 79 41.96 -6.05 -2.78
C GLY A 79 41.28 -4.69 -2.54
N SER A 80 41.03 -4.37 -1.28
CA SER A 80 40.41 -3.11 -0.93
C SER A 80 41.35 -1.94 -1.10
N ILE A 81 40.81 -0.81 -1.51
CA ILE A 81 41.53 0.44 -1.73
C ILE A 81 40.91 1.54 -0.85
N LYS A 82 41.78 2.23 -0.09
CA LYS A 82 41.41 3.48 0.58
C LYS A 82 42.23 4.60 -0.04
N THR A 83 41.57 5.62 -0.55
CA THR A 83 42.26 6.78 -1.08
C THR A 83 42.68 7.72 0.06
N ASN A 84 43.79 8.41 -0.17
CA ASN A 84 44.02 9.67 0.52
C ASN A 84 43.02 10.74 0.01
N VAL A 85 43.03 11.93 0.59
CA VAL A 85 42.17 13.03 0.13
C VAL A 85 42.62 13.47 -1.26
N LEU A 86 41.82 13.14 -2.28
CA LEU A 86 42.13 13.47 -3.68
C LEU A 86 41.52 14.82 -4.10
N THR A 87 42.16 15.46 -5.07
CA THR A 87 41.70 16.70 -5.73
C THR A 87 41.07 16.39 -7.10
N THR A 88 40.90 15.14 -7.46
CA THR A 88 40.39 14.63 -8.74
C THR A 88 39.36 13.54 -8.52
N ASN A 89 38.64 13.14 -9.58
CA ASN A 89 37.91 11.88 -9.59
C ASN A 89 38.90 10.72 -9.42
N PHE A 90 38.48 9.64 -8.76
CA PHE A 90 39.34 8.47 -8.63
C PHE A 90 39.46 7.70 -9.97
N VAL A 91 38.34 7.55 -10.67
CA VAL A 91 38.28 7.04 -12.04
C VAL A 91 37.48 8.01 -12.90
N GLU A 92 38.10 8.55 -13.96
CA GLU A 92 37.43 9.40 -14.93
C GLU A 92 37.41 8.72 -16.29
N VAL A 93 36.21 8.50 -16.85
CA VAL A 93 36.05 7.88 -18.17
C VAL A 93 35.71 8.97 -19.18
N LYS A 94 36.71 9.52 -19.85
CA LYS A 94 36.56 10.57 -20.86
C LYS A 94 36.04 10.05 -22.18
N GLN A 95 36.58 8.93 -22.63
CA GLN A 95 36.20 8.29 -23.89
C GLN A 95 36.44 6.78 -23.82
N GLY A 96 35.65 6.02 -24.59
CA GLY A 96 35.73 4.56 -24.64
C GLY A 96 34.81 3.88 -23.64
N THR A 97 35.08 2.63 -23.34
CA THR A 97 34.30 1.78 -22.44
C THR A 97 35.14 1.29 -21.29
N LEU A 98 34.73 1.56 -20.08
CA LEU A 98 35.27 0.96 -18.86
C LEU A 98 34.44 -0.28 -18.50
N VAL A 99 35.09 -1.39 -18.19
CA VAL A 99 34.53 -2.52 -17.44
C VAL A 99 35.26 -2.57 -16.10
N PHE A 100 34.55 -2.36 -15.04
CA PHE A 100 35.10 -2.32 -13.68
C PHE A 100 34.54 -3.47 -12.86
N ASN A 101 35.38 -4.40 -12.45
CA ASN A 101 35.02 -5.56 -11.63
C ASN A 101 35.50 -5.36 -10.20
N GLY A 102 34.56 -5.20 -9.28
CA GLY A 102 34.84 -4.92 -7.86
C GLY A 102 35.15 -6.18 -7.05
N ASP A 103 34.74 -7.39 -7.53
CA ASP A 103 35.01 -8.68 -6.91
C ASP A 103 34.77 -8.73 -5.39
N ASN A 104 33.72 -8.04 -4.91
CA ASN A 104 33.36 -7.87 -3.49
C ASN A 104 34.40 -7.13 -2.62
N TYR A 105 35.40 -6.53 -3.22
CA TYR A 105 36.34 -5.65 -2.51
C TYR A 105 35.72 -4.26 -2.31
N LYS A 106 36.39 -3.47 -1.44
CA LYS A 106 35.93 -2.13 -1.05
C LYS A 106 36.84 -1.05 -1.65
N ILE A 107 36.22 0.03 -2.16
CA ILE A 107 36.91 1.29 -2.38
C ILE A 107 36.31 2.35 -1.46
N GLU A 108 37.17 2.99 -0.66
CA GLU A 108 36.83 4.18 0.16
C GLU A 108 37.48 5.40 -0.45
N TYR A 109 36.67 6.25 -1.07
CA TYR A 109 37.09 7.46 -1.76
C TYR A 109 36.92 8.69 -0.88
N GLN A 110 37.98 9.49 -0.74
CA GLN A 110 38.00 10.77 -0.05
C GLN A 110 38.35 11.90 -1.02
N SER A 111 37.63 13.02 -0.95
CA SER A 111 37.82 14.16 -1.84
C SER A 111 37.84 15.50 -1.10
N THR A 112 38.63 16.46 -1.62
CA THR A 112 38.60 17.86 -1.15
C THR A 112 37.35 18.61 -1.62
N SER A 113 36.69 18.16 -2.68
CA SER A 113 35.56 18.81 -3.32
C SER A 113 34.47 17.81 -3.70
N PRO A 114 33.81 17.15 -2.74
CA PRO A 114 32.83 16.09 -3.01
C PRO A 114 31.61 16.61 -3.78
N GLN A 115 31.41 17.93 -3.90
CA GLN A 115 30.34 18.51 -4.71
C GLN A 115 30.58 18.46 -6.22
N THR A 116 31.84 18.33 -6.63
CA THR A 116 32.26 18.38 -8.05
C THR A 116 33.06 17.18 -8.49
N LEU A 117 33.41 16.30 -7.57
CA LEU A 117 34.24 15.12 -7.81
C LEU A 117 33.50 13.87 -7.30
N SER A 118 33.79 12.73 -7.94
CA SER A 118 33.19 11.45 -7.61
C SER A 118 34.23 10.32 -7.63
N LEU A 119 33.85 9.15 -7.12
CA LEU A 119 34.68 7.98 -7.21
C LEU A 119 34.81 7.53 -8.68
N VAL A 120 33.69 7.44 -9.40
CA VAL A 120 33.68 7.17 -10.84
C VAL A 120 32.89 8.26 -11.54
N HIS A 121 33.52 8.96 -12.49
CA HIS A 121 32.88 9.91 -13.38
C HIS A 121 32.90 9.38 -14.83
N VAL A 122 31.76 9.44 -15.49
CA VAL A 122 31.60 9.03 -16.89
C VAL A 122 31.20 10.23 -17.72
N ASP A 123 32.10 10.71 -18.55
CA ASP A 123 31.87 11.86 -19.42
C ASP A 123 30.87 11.55 -20.56
N THR A 124 30.27 12.59 -21.10
CA THR A 124 29.34 12.49 -22.23
C THR A 124 29.97 11.70 -23.41
N GLY A 125 29.26 10.67 -23.85
CA GLY A 125 29.70 9.77 -24.94
C GLY A 125 30.61 8.64 -24.50
N ALA A 126 31.07 8.61 -23.25
CA ALA A 126 31.78 7.48 -22.66
C ALA A 126 30.79 6.45 -22.07
N THR A 127 31.32 5.26 -21.78
CA THR A 127 30.53 4.16 -21.18
C THR A 127 31.28 3.54 -20.00
N ALA A 128 30.59 3.25 -18.91
CA ALA A 128 31.12 2.44 -17.82
C ALA A 128 30.14 1.32 -17.41
N LEU A 129 30.68 0.14 -17.23
CA LEU A 129 30.03 -1.06 -16.71
C LEU A 129 30.71 -1.40 -15.39
N VAL A 130 30.06 -1.23 -14.26
CA VAL A 130 30.62 -1.49 -12.93
C VAL A 130 29.89 -2.68 -12.32
N ASN A 131 30.63 -3.72 -12.03
CA ASN A 131 30.12 -5.00 -11.56
C ASN A 131 30.61 -5.26 -10.14
N GLU A 132 29.69 -5.50 -9.22
CA GLU A 132 29.94 -5.91 -7.84
C GLU A 132 30.85 -4.90 -7.07
N GLY A 133 31.23 -5.24 -5.84
CA GLY A 133 32.09 -4.40 -5.03
C GLY A 133 31.34 -3.40 -4.13
N THR A 134 32.06 -2.89 -3.13
CA THR A 134 31.58 -1.89 -2.19
C THR A 134 32.28 -0.57 -2.42
N PHE A 135 31.53 0.48 -2.69
CA PHE A 135 32.03 1.80 -3.05
C PHE A 135 31.55 2.81 -2.03
N ILE A 136 32.46 3.50 -1.36
CA ILE A 136 32.15 4.46 -0.30
C ILE A 136 32.74 5.81 -0.67
N THR A 137 31.91 6.84 -0.64
CA THR A 137 32.38 8.21 -0.74
C THR A 137 32.31 8.87 0.64
N VAL A 138 33.46 9.25 1.16
CA VAL A 138 33.57 9.99 2.41
C VAL A 138 33.46 11.49 2.11
N ALA A 139 32.31 12.07 2.41
CA ALA A 139 32.05 13.49 2.25
C ALA A 139 31.96 14.17 3.63
N SER A 140 32.76 15.20 3.85
CA SER A 140 32.68 15.99 5.07
C SER A 140 31.61 17.07 4.94
N THR A 141 30.43 16.89 5.51
CA THR A 141 29.43 17.92 5.84
C THR A 141 28.64 18.62 4.72
N SER A 142 28.71 18.25 3.46
CA SER A 142 27.89 18.87 2.42
C SER A 142 26.84 17.94 1.83
N PRO A 143 25.53 18.18 2.05
CA PRO A 143 24.45 17.29 1.58
C PRO A 143 24.20 17.36 0.06
N LYS A 144 25.15 17.79 -0.75
CA LYS A 144 25.04 17.93 -2.21
C LYS A 144 26.24 17.41 -2.97
N ALA A 145 26.96 16.48 -2.40
CA ALA A 145 28.07 15.83 -3.10
C ALA A 145 27.55 15.04 -4.31
N LYS A 146 28.25 15.13 -5.44
CA LYS A 146 27.93 14.38 -6.67
C LYS A 146 27.98 12.85 -6.48
N GLY A 147 28.57 12.42 -5.40
CA GLY A 147 28.45 11.04 -4.94
C GLY A 147 29.47 10.08 -5.46
N THR A 148 29.12 8.79 -5.30
CA THR A 148 30.02 7.69 -5.65
C THR A 148 30.14 7.57 -7.17
N PHE A 149 29.01 7.56 -7.86
CA PHE A 149 28.96 7.43 -9.32
C PHE A 149 28.31 8.67 -9.93
N TRP A 150 29.03 9.31 -10.84
CA TRP A 150 28.51 10.42 -11.62
C TRP A 150 28.53 10.08 -13.11
N ALA A 151 27.35 10.13 -13.74
CA ALA A 151 27.18 9.80 -15.15
C ALA A 151 26.68 11.02 -15.93
N ASP A 152 27.51 11.53 -16.82
CA ASP A 152 27.10 12.37 -17.95
C ASP A 152 27.10 11.57 -19.27
N GLY A 153 27.60 10.33 -19.25
CA GLY A 153 27.59 9.33 -20.30
C GLY A 153 26.72 8.11 -19.93
N ASN A 154 27.07 6.94 -20.48
CA ASN A 154 26.37 5.69 -20.21
C ASN A 154 26.98 4.99 -18.99
N LEU A 155 26.17 4.69 -17.98
CA LEU A 155 26.61 3.98 -16.78
C LEU A 155 25.68 2.79 -16.52
N THR A 156 26.27 1.61 -16.31
CA THR A 156 25.57 0.43 -15.82
C THR A 156 26.19 -0.03 -14.51
N LEU A 157 25.38 -0.16 -13.48
CA LEU A 157 25.79 -0.65 -12.16
C LEU A 157 25.06 -1.96 -11.90
N THR A 158 25.84 -3.04 -11.67
CA THR A 158 25.27 -4.36 -11.39
C THR A 158 25.77 -4.89 -10.06
N LYS A 159 24.86 -5.16 -9.13
CA LYS A 159 25.15 -5.71 -7.78
C LYS A 159 26.19 -4.90 -6.99
N CYS A 160 26.26 -3.61 -7.20
CA CYS A 160 27.14 -2.72 -6.45
C CYS A 160 26.54 -2.35 -5.11
N THR A 161 27.38 -2.18 -4.11
CA THR A 161 27.00 -1.57 -2.81
C THR A 161 27.63 -0.19 -2.71
N SER A 162 26.84 0.83 -2.33
CA SER A 162 27.37 2.15 -2.01
C SER A 162 26.77 2.68 -0.70
N THR A 163 27.65 3.15 0.17
CA THR A 163 27.26 3.79 1.43
C THR A 163 27.92 5.15 1.56
N SER A 164 27.20 6.15 2.03
CA SER A 164 27.72 7.48 2.30
C SER A 164 26.92 8.16 3.40
N ASP A 165 27.57 9.04 4.16
CA ASP A 165 26.87 9.87 5.15
C ASP A 165 26.23 11.11 4.50
N HIS A 166 26.96 11.79 3.60
CA HIS A 166 26.59 13.10 3.06
C HIS A 166 26.68 13.18 1.53
N ALA A 167 26.73 12.06 0.82
CA ALA A 167 26.82 12.04 -0.64
C ALA A 167 25.78 11.11 -1.25
N SER A 168 25.40 11.37 -2.50
CA SER A 168 24.57 10.48 -3.27
C SER A 168 25.37 9.23 -3.71
N ALA A 169 24.71 8.08 -3.82
CA ALA A 169 25.33 6.93 -4.45
C ALA A 169 25.46 7.16 -5.96
N VAL A 170 24.42 7.71 -6.59
CA VAL A 170 24.40 7.98 -8.03
C VAL A 170 23.93 9.41 -8.30
N TYR A 171 24.66 10.13 -9.13
CA TYR A 171 24.23 11.36 -9.78
C TYR A 171 24.20 11.11 -11.30
N ASN A 172 23.01 11.04 -11.87
CA ASN A 172 22.79 10.92 -13.31
C ASN A 172 22.53 12.29 -13.91
N GLY A 173 23.52 12.85 -14.57
CA GLY A 173 23.44 14.20 -15.17
C GLY A 173 22.50 14.24 -16.38
N SER A 174 22.25 15.43 -16.90
CA SER A 174 21.23 15.66 -17.94
C SER A 174 21.46 14.92 -19.25
N SER A 175 22.71 14.57 -19.57
CA SER A 175 23.06 13.74 -20.73
C SER A 175 23.29 12.26 -20.37
N GLY A 176 23.22 11.93 -19.06
CA GLY A 176 23.48 10.60 -18.55
C GLY A 176 22.41 9.59 -18.88
N ILE A 177 22.82 8.37 -19.18
CA ILE A 177 21.96 7.21 -19.34
C ILE A 177 22.44 6.15 -18.36
N THR A 178 21.68 5.97 -17.28
CA THR A 178 22.11 5.07 -16.19
C THR A 178 21.14 3.91 -16.03
N THR A 179 21.69 2.71 -15.92
CA THR A 179 20.96 1.49 -15.51
C THR A 179 21.55 0.99 -14.19
N ILE A 180 20.67 0.70 -13.24
CA ILE A 180 21.02 0.17 -11.92
C ILE A 180 20.32 -1.17 -11.73
N ASP A 181 21.07 -2.26 -11.64
CA ASP A 181 20.54 -3.61 -11.48
C ASP A 181 21.00 -4.21 -10.16
N SER A 182 20.03 -4.53 -9.30
CA SER A 182 20.21 -5.28 -8.03
C SER A 182 21.28 -4.70 -7.11
N CYS A 183 21.39 -3.36 -7.04
CA CYS A 183 22.36 -2.66 -6.20
C CYS A 183 21.81 -2.34 -4.81
N VAL A 184 22.72 -2.14 -3.85
CA VAL A 184 22.38 -1.75 -2.47
C VAL A 184 23.01 -0.39 -2.16
N PHE A 185 22.18 0.65 -2.07
CA PHE A 185 22.66 2.00 -1.84
C PHE A 185 22.03 2.63 -0.62
N SER A 186 22.85 3.28 0.21
CA SER A 186 22.37 4.00 1.37
C SER A 186 23.06 5.34 1.57
N SER A 187 22.31 6.29 2.08
CA SER A 187 22.84 7.59 2.53
C SER A 187 22.13 8.01 3.82
N VAL A 188 22.82 8.75 4.68
CA VAL A 188 22.22 9.25 5.93
C VAL A 188 21.35 10.47 5.65
N ASP A 189 21.91 11.52 5.01
CA ASP A 189 21.22 12.81 4.84
C ASP A 189 21.31 13.38 3.40
N ALA A 190 21.84 12.61 2.44
CA ALA A 190 21.80 12.95 1.02
C ALA A 190 20.81 12.07 0.26
N ASP A 191 20.29 12.59 -0.84
CA ASP A 191 19.47 11.80 -1.76
C ASP A 191 20.29 10.62 -2.29
N VAL A 192 19.76 9.40 -2.20
CA VAL A 192 20.52 8.21 -2.61
C VAL A 192 20.82 8.25 -4.10
N ILE A 193 19.82 8.60 -4.90
CA ILE A 193 19.93 8.74 -6.35
C ILE A 193 19.38 10.11 -6.77
N VAL A 194 20.18 10.88 -7.51
CA VAL A 194 19.77 12.12 -8.17
C VAL A 194 19.72 11.86 -9.66
N ASN A 195 18.59 12.13 -10.29
CA ASN A 195 18.39 11.92 -11.72
C ASN A 195 17.99 13.22 -12.44
N GLU A 196 18.79 13.61 -13.40
CA GLU A 196 18.52 14.70 -14.35
C GLU A 196 18.50 14.20 -15.81
N GLY A 197 18.89 12.92 -16.04
CA GLY A 197 18.98 12.27 -17.35
C GLY A 197 17.99 11.11 -17.50
N ASN A 198 18.42 10.04 -18.16
CA ASN A 198 17.63 8.83 -18.32
C ASN A 198 18.08 7.76 -17.33
N LEU A 199 17.20 7.38 -16.41
CA LEU A 199 17.49 6.40 -15.36
C LEU A 199 16.54 5.20 -15.43
N ASN A 200 17.11 4.00 -15.46
CA ASN A 200 16.41 2.74 -15.33
C ASN A 200 16.91 1.98 -14.11
N ILE A 201 15.99 1.52 -13.25
CA ILE A 201 16.29 0.73 -12.04
C ILE A 201 15.61 -0.62 -12.18
N GLU A 202 16.40 -1.68 -12.12
CA GLU A 202 15.98 -3.05 -12.34
C GLU A 202 16.35 -3.95 -11.15
N GLY A 203 15.79 -5.16 -11.12
CA GLY A 203 16.15 -6.19 -10.16
C GLY A 203 15.70 -5.92 -8.74
N ASN A 204 16.36 -6.54 -7.76
CA ASN A 204 15.97 -6.53 -6.35
C ASN A 204 16.93 -5.64 -5.51
N GLY A 205 17.22 -4.44 -5.98
CA GLY A 205 18.06 -3.48 -5.26
C GLY A 205 17.42 -2.97 -3.96
N ASP A 206 18.23 -2.34 -3.10
CA ASP A 206 17.80 -1.75 -1.83
C ASP A 206 18.36 -0.32 -1.70
N TYR A 207 17.48 0.69 -1.58
CA TYR A 207 17.81 2.12 -1.67
C TYR A 207 17.27 2.88 -0.47
N ARG A 208 18.11 3.12 0.56
CA ARG A 208 17.66 3.64 1.86
C ARG A 208 18.31 4.95 2.25
N THR A 209 17.53 5.80 2.91
CA THR A 209 18.04 7.02 3.55
C THR A 209 17.27 7.35 4.83
N ASN A 210 17.92 8.09 5.74
CA ASN A 210 17.29 8.51 6.99
C ASN A 210 16.62 9.88 6.83
N ASP A 211 17.35 10.93 6.41
CA ASP A 211 16.81 12.29 6.35
C ASP A 211 16.86 12.91 4.94
N ALA A 212 16.78 12.10 3.91
CA ALA A 212 16.73 12.56 2.53
C ALA A 212 15.74 11.74 1.69
N ARG A 213 15.89 11.68 0.39
CA ARG A 213 15.04 10.98 -0.55
C ARG A 213 15.78 9.77 -1.14
N SER A 214 15.07 8.68 -1.38
CA SER A 214 15.68 7.57 -2.13
C SER A 214 15.96 7.99 -3.58
N ILE A 215 15.02 8.73 -4.19
CA ILE A 215 15.20 9.27 -5.55
C ILE A 215 14.76 10.75 -5.60
N ALA A 216 15.63 11.61 -6.11
CA ALA A 216 15.32 12.96 -6.55
C ALA A 216 15.36 13.01 -8.08
N ASN A 217 14.18 12.98 -8.72
CA ASN A 217 14.04 13.12 -10.16
C ASN A 217 13.74 14.58 -10.50
N SER A 218 14.65 15.26 -11.17
CA SER A 218 14.60 16.71 -11.38
C SER A 218 14.81 17.09 -12.85
N ALA A 219 14.49 18.33 -13.17
CA ALA A 219 14.65 18.92 -14.50
C ALA A 219 14.02 18.07 -15.62
N ASP A 220 14.85 17.46 -16.46
CA ASP A 220 14.43 16.66 -17.61
C ASP A 220 14.62 15.16 -17.38
N GLY A 221 14.78 14.74 -16.11
CA GLY A 221 15.00 13.36 -15.73
C GLY A 221 13.85 12.44 -16.12
N GLN A 222 14.12 11.45 -16.98
CA GLN A 222 13.24 10.35 -17.28
C GLN A 222 13.53 9.20 -16.31
N LEU A 223 12.50 8.61 -15.71
CA LEU A 223 12.66 7.57 -14.68
C LEU A 223 11.80 6.35 -15.00
N THR A 224 12.43 5.18 -15.02
CA THR A 224 11.75 3.89 -15.08
C THR A 224 12.21 3.01 -13.91
N ILE A 225 11.25 2.39 -13.21
CA ILE A 225 11.53 1.48 -12.09
C ILE A 225 10.82 0.16 -12.35
N ASP A 226 11.60 -0.91 -12.50
CA ASP A 226 11.13 -2.26 -12.77
C ASP A 226 11.19 -3.18 -11.54
N GLY A 227 11.72 -2.68 -10.41
CA GLY A 227 11.82 -3.41 -9.15
C GLY A 227 12.65 -2.68 -8.11
N GLY A 228 12.90 -3.34 -6.98
CA GLY A 228 13.70 -2.83 -5.88
C GLY A 228 12.88 -2.39 -4.67
N TYR A 229 13.59 -2.14 -3.57
CA TYR A 229 13.04 -1.62 -2.32
C TYR A 229 13.58 -0.22 -2.05
N PHE A 230 12.70 0.73 -1.85
CA PHE A 230 13.00 2.14 -1.65
C PHE A 230 12.45 2.61 -0.30
N TYR A 231 13.31 3.15 0.54
CA TYR A 231 12.94 3.58 1.89
C TYR A 231 13.50 4.94 2.25
N SER A 232 12.65 5.77 2.85
CA SER A 232 13.06 7.02 3.48
C SER A 232 12.43 7.13 4.88
N GLU A 233 13.25 7.33 5.91
CA GLU A 233 12.76 7.42 7.28
C GLU A 233 11.93 8.70 7.52
N GLN A 234 12.37 9.86 7.02
CA GLN A 234 11.76 11.14 7.37
C GLN A 234 11.28 11.99 6.20
N ARG A 235 11.55 11.58 4.95
CA ARG A 235 11.27 12.40 3.76
C ARG A 235 10.39 11.64 2.76
N TYR A 236 10.32 12.19 1.55
CA TYR A 236 9.74 11.48 0.40
C TYR A 236 10.63 10.31 -0.02
N VAL A 237 10.05 9.21 -0.47
CA VAL A 237 10.83 8.17 -1.14
C VAL A 237 11.23 8.70 -2.52
N ILE A 238 10.26 9.20 -3.29
CA ILE A 238 10.51 9.84 -4.59
C ILE A 238 9.98 11.27 -4.55
N ILE A 239 10.84 12.23 -4.86
CA ILE A 239 10.42 13.55 -5.30
C ILE A 239 10.61 13.65 -6.81
N ASP A 240 9.55 14.01 -7.51
CA ASP A 240 9.57 14.12 -8.95
C ASP A 240 9.17 15.54 -9.39
N GLN A 241 10.16 16.27 -9.89
CA GLN A 241 10.02 17.64 -10.37
C GLN A 241 10.26 17.72 -11.89
N SER A 242 10.51 16.59 -12.53
CA SER A 242 10.77 16.51 -13.96
C SER A 242 9.51 16.75 -14.79
N SER A 243 9.70 17.31 -15.97
CA SER A 243 8.65 17.39 -17.00
C SER A 243 8.46 16.08 -17.77
N GLN A 244 9.44 15.15 -17.70
CA GLN A 244 9.41 13.89 -18.43
C GLN A 244 8.54 12.84 -17.73
N GLN A 245 8.22 11.78 -18.46
CA GLN A 245 7.45 10.66 -17.93
C GLN A 245 8.23 9.88 -16.88
N THR A 246 7.54 9.49 -15.82
CA THR A 246 8.01 8.52 -14.84
C THR A 246 7.12 7.27 -14.93
N THR A 247 7.74 6.10 -14.98
CA THR A 247 7.04 4.81 -15.04
C THR A 247 7.51 3.91 -13.91
N ILE A 248 6.57 3.36 -13.15
CA ILE A 248 6.83 2.38 -12.10
C ILE A 248 6.12 1.08 -12.47
N ASN A 249 6.89 0.07 -12.88
CA ASN A 249 6.36 -1.22 -13.26
C ASN A 249 6.26 -2.20 -12.09
N ASP A 250 7.12 -2.04 -11.08
CA ASP A 250 7.13 -2.84 -9.85
C ASP A 250 8.03 -2.18 -8.79
N GLY A 251 8.05 -2.74 -7.58
CA GLY A 251 8.90 -2.33 -6.48
C GLY A 251 8.15 -2.16 -5.17
N THR A 252 8.89 -1.93 -4.10
CA THR A 252 8.34 -1.61 -2.78
C THR A 252 8.85 -0.25 -2.34
N PHE A 253 7.93 0.64 -2.01
CA PHE A 253 8.20 2.04 -1.67
C PHE A 253 7.62 2.34 -0.29
N GLU A 254 8.46 2.60 0.69
CA GLU A 254 8.03 2.80 2.06
C GLU A 254 8.66 4.05 2.67
N ASN A 255 7.87 4.83 3.40
CA ASN A 255 8.41 5.85 4.28
C ASN A 255 7.81 5.76 5.69
N ASN A 256 8.52 6.29 6.68
CA ASN A 256 8.08 6.36 8.07
C ASN A 256 7.87 7.81 8.54
N ALA A 257 7.67 8.72 7.60
CA ALA A 257 7.53 10.13 7.93
C ALA A 257 6.29 10.42 8.78
N SER A 258 6.46 11.12 9.87
CA SER A 258 5.38 11.50 10.79
C SER A 258 4.64 12.79 10.41
N SER A 259 4.91 13.33 9.24
CA SER A 259 4.36 14.59 8.74
C SER A 259 3.57 14.36 7.43
N ASP A 260 3.17 15.44 6.77
CA ASP A 260 2.47 15.42 5.47
C ASP A 260 3.33 14.89 4.30
N ARG A 261 4.50 14.28 4.57
CA ARG A 261 5.39 13.74 3.54
C ARG A 261 4.77 12.53 2.87
N ALA A 262 4.80 12.53 1.54
CA ALA A 262 4.30 11.43 0.74
C ALA A 262 5.40 10.41 0.42
N VAL A 263 5.02 9.17 0.11
CA VAL A 263 5.93 8.21 -0.52
C VAL A 263 6.39 8.77 -1.86
N ILE A 264 5.45 9.20 -2.71
CA ILE A 264 5.75 9.88 -3.98
C ILE A 264 5.17 11.30 -3.96
N ASN A 265 5.99 12.29 -4.28
CA ASN A 265 5.58 13.68 -4.41
C ASN A 265 5.87 14.20 -5.82
N ILE A 266 4.83 14.50 -6.58
CA ILE A 266 4.90 15.07 -7.92
C ILE A 266 4.71 16.58 -7.82
N ARG A 267 5.76 17.33 -8.07
CA ARG A 267 5.77 18.80 -7.97
C ARG A 267 5.78 19.53 -9.30
N ALA A 268 5.68 18.81 -10.41
CA ALA A 268 5.65 19.45 -11.72
C ALA A 268 4.43 20.36 -11.85
N SER A 269 4.65 21.59 -12.25
CA SER A 269 3.61 22.59 -12.48
C SER A 269 2.87 22.41 -13.82
N SER A 270 3.25 21.41 -14.62
CA SER A 270 2.70 21.13 -15.94
C SER A 270 1.78 19.92 -15.91
N LEU A 271 0.62 20.02 -16.53
CA LEU A 271 -0.28 18.89 -16.81
C LEU A 271 0.36 17.83 -17.72
N ASP A 272 1.45 18.20 -18.42
CA ASP A 272 2.19 17.28 -19.28
C ASP A 272 2.99 16.24 -18.48
N LYS A 273 3.24 16.50 -17.19
CA LYS A 273 3.90 15.53 -16.31
C LYS A 273 3.02 14.30 -16.10
N LYS A 274 3.57 13.14 -16.41
CA LYS A 274 2.89 11.84 -16.30
C LYS A 274 3.65 10.92 -15.37
N LEU A 275 2.92 10.32 -14.44
CA LEU A 275 3.34 9.18 -13.65
C LEU A 275 2.43 8.01 -13.98
N ASP A 276 2.98 6.95 -14.53
CA ASP A 276 2.27 5.70 -14.77
C ASP A 276 2.76 4.62 -13.77
N ILE A 277 1.83 4.08 -12.99
CA ILE A 277 2.07 3.01 -12.01
C ILE A 277 1.38 1.75 -12.51
N HIS A 278 2.18 0.72 -12.79
CA HIS A 278 1.70 -0.55 -13.34
C HIS A 278 1.78 -1.71 -12.34
N GLY A 279 2.52 -1.55 -11.26
CA GLY A 279 2.71 -2.53 -10.21
C GLY A 279 3.38 -1.92 -8.98
N GLY A 280 3.51 -2.73 -7.92
CA GLY A 280 4.27 -2.38 -6.74
C GLY A 280 3.45 -2.14 -5.47
N VAL A 281 4.18 -2.02 -4.37
CA VAL A 281 3.64 -1.81 -3.02
C VAL A 281 4.10 -0.46 -2.50
N PHE A 282 3.15 0.37 -2.11
CA PHE A 282 3.42 1.73 -1.61
C PHE A 282 2.86 1.83 -0.19
N ARG A 283 3.72 2.05 0.80
CA ARG A 283 3.33 2.14 2.21
C ARG A 283 3.82 3.41 2.87
N ASN A 284 2.95 4.04 3.61
CA ASN A 284 3.35 4.99 4.62
C ASN A 284 3.23 4.32 6.00
N LEU A 285 4.36 4.12 6.67
CA LEU A 285 4.45 3.49 7.99
C LEU A 285 4.24 4.50 9.13
N GLY A 286 4.37 5.79 8.83
CA GLY A 286 4.09 6.91 9.71
C GLY A 286 2.69 7.52 9.44
N ASN A 287 2.55 8.82 9.68
CA ASN A 287 1.29 9.55 9.51
C ASN A 287 1.22 10.33 8.18
N GLY A 288 2.01 9.97 7.17
CA GLY A 288 2.09 10.73 5.92
C GLY A 288 1.16 10.22 4.83
N ARG A 289 1.38 10.75 3.63
CA ARG A 289 0.65 10.41 2.41
C ARG A 289 1.35 9.30 1.63
N ILE A 290 0.63 8.66 0.72
CA ILE A 290 1.25 7.81 -0.32
C ILE A 290 1.59 8.65 -1.54
N LEU A 291 0.65 9.46 -2.01
CA LEU A 291 0.83 10.27 -3.21
C LEU A 291 0.36 11.71 -2.99
N ASP A 292 1.22 12.65 -3.32
CA ASP A 292 0.90 14.07 -3.41
C ASP A 292 1.16 14.53 -4.86
N CYS A 293 0.11 14.92 -5.57
CA CYS A 293 0.18 15.03 -7.02
C CYS A 293 -0.41 16.34 -7.56
N ALA A 294 0.41 17.06 -8.32
CA ALA A 294 -0.02 18.22 -9.12
C ALA A 294 -0.06 17.93 -10.64
N GLY A 295 0.38 16.76 -11.10
CA GLY A 295 0.40 16.33 -12.51
C GLY A 295 -0.66 15.29 -12.85
N THR A 296 -0.45 14.55 -13.92
CA THR A 296 -1.30 13.41 -14.34
C THR A 296 -0.73 12.10 -13.81
N VAL A 297 -1.54 11.34 -13.07
CA VAL A 297 -1.19 10.00 -12.57
C VAL A 297 -2.17 8.98 -13.10
N THR A 298 -1.63 7.87 -13.63
CA THR A 298 -2.40 6.69 -14.00
C THR A 298 -1.98 5.51 -13.14
N ILE A 299 -2.95 4.86 -12.51
CA ILE A 299 -2.77 3.65 -11.69
C ILE A 299 -3.50 2.52 -12.41
N GLU A 300 -2.74 1.59 -12.98
CA GLU A 300 -3.28 0.51 -13.82
C GLU A 300 -2.39 -0.72 -13.75
N GLU A 301 -2.85 -1.79 -13.13
CA GLU A 301 -2.13 -3.06 -13.06
C GLU A 301 -1.85 -3.62 -14.44
N GLN A 302 -0.59 -3.94 -14.73
CA GLN A 302 -0.16 -4.48 -16.00
C GLN A 302 0.74 -5.70 -15.81
N ASN A 303 0.82 -6.54 -16.84
CA ASN A 303 1.72 -7.71 -16.88
C ASN A 303 1.56 -8.67 -15.68
N GLY A 304 0.36 -8.74 -15.08
CA GLY A 304 0.08 -9.58 -13.90
C GLY A 304 0.64 -9.02 -12.58
N LYS A 305 1.25 -7.83 -12.59
CA LYS A 305 1.69 -7.16 -11.38
C LYS A 305 0.50 -6.56 -10.62
N LYS A 306 0.59 -6.52 -9.29
CA LYS A 306 -0.42 -5.97 -8.41
C LYS A 306 0.00 -4.63 -7.85
N ILE A 307 -0.96 -3.75 -7.62
CA ILE A 307 -0.76 -2.45 -6.99
C ILE A 307 -1.45 -2.46 -5.64
N LEU A 308 -0.67 -2.23 -4.58
CA LEU A 308 -1.17 -1.99 -3.23
C LEU A 308 -0.67 -0.64 -2.73
N MET A 309 -1.59 0.26 -2.42
CA MET A 309 -1.31 1.49 -1.69
C MET A 309 -1.93 1.37 -0.30
N GLU A 310 -1.12 1.45 0.75
CA GLU A 310 -1.58 1.17 2.11
C GLU A 310 -1.01 2.18 3.11
N SER A 311 -1.89 2.84 3.85
CA SER A 311 -1.53 3.62 5.02
C SER A 311 -1.70 2.74 6.25
N THR A 312 -0.61 2.47 6.98
CA THR A 312 -0.60 1.51 8.10
C THR A 312 -0.96 2.10 9.46
N THR A 313 -1.10 3.42 9.55
CA THR A 313 -1.37 4.13 10.80
C THR A 313 -2.67 4.92 10.75
N HIS A 314 -3.28 5.14 11.91
CA HIS A 314 -4.45 5.99 12.08
C HIS A 314 -4.03 7.48 12.03
N GLY A 315 -3.51 7.91 10.87
CA GLY A 315 -3.05 9.28 10.68
C GLY A 315 -4.14 10.23 10.21
N ASN A 316 -3.95 11.52 10.48
CA ASN A 316 -4.86 12.57 10.02
C ASN A 316 -4.64 12.97 8.55
N TYR A 317 -3.71 12.34 7.84
CA TYR A 317 -3.38 12.69 6.47
C TYR A 317 -4.04 11.74 5.47
N HIS A 318 -4.66 12.31 4.45
CA HIS A 318 -5.28 11.57 3.36
C HIS A 318 -4.21 10.88 2.51
N MET A 319 -4.51 9.69 2.00
CA MET A 319 -3.53 8.85 1.32
C MET A 319 -3.08 9.42 -0.03
N ILE A 320 -4.02 9.76 -0.91
CA ILE A 320 -3.77 10.43 -2.18
C ILE A 320 -4.35 11.84 -2.10
N VAL A 321 -3.52 12.85 -2.28
CA VAL A 321 -3.93 14.24 -2.32
C VAL A 321 -3.61 14.84 -3.68
N LEU A 322 -4.65 15.35 -4.33
CA LEU A 322 -4.53 16.04 -5.61
C LEU A 322 -4.57 17.54 -5.38
N SER A 323 -3.72 18.27 -6.06
CA SER A 323 -3.61 19.73 -5.96
C SER A 323 -3.44 20.38 -7.34
N GLY A 324 -3.61 21.69 -7.40
CA GLY A 324 -3.45 22.46 -8.63
C GLY A 324 -4.45 22.06 -9.71
N SER A 325 -3.99 21.50 -10.82
CA SER A 325 -4.78 20.95 -11.92
C SER A 325 -4.56 19.44 -12.07
N GLY A 326 -4.16 18.76 -11.00
CA GLY A 326 -3.82 17.33 -11.01
C GLY A 326 -4.93 16.44 -11.56
N VAL A 327 -4.53 15.39 -12.26
CA VAL A 327 -5.43 14.38 -12.83
C VAL A 327 -5.05 13.01 -12.26
N LEU A 328 -6.03 12.30 -11.69
CA LEU A 328 -5.88 10.90 -11.29
C LEU A 328 -6.76 10.01 -12.15
N ASN A 329 -6.15 8.98 -12.75
CA ASN A 329 -6.85 7.91 -13.42
C ASN A 329 -6.61 6.60 -12.66
N LEU A 330 -7.56 6.17 -11.84
CA LEU A 330 -7.55 4.89 -11.15
C LEU A 330 -8.33 3.87 -11.98
N LYS A 331 -7.62 2.91 -12.58
CA LYS A 331 -8.18 1.86 -13.42
C LYS A 331 -8.16 0.49 -12.78
N SER A 332 -7.20 0.23 -11.89
CA SER A 332 -7.08 -0.99 -11.11
C SER A 332 -6.15 -0.78 -9.91
N GLY A 333 -5.99 -1.79 -9.05
CA GLY A 333 -5.19 -1.73 -7.82
C GLY A 333 -6.04 -1.62 -6.56
N THR A 334 -5.40 -1.73 -5.42
CA THR A 334 -6.05 -1.68 -4.09
C THR A 334 -5.52 -0.49 -3.29
N LEU A 335 -6.44 0.34 -2.79
CA LEU A 335 -6.18 1.48 -1.94
C LEU A 335 -6.77 1.23 -0.55
N LYS A 336 -5.94 1.30 0.52
CA LYS A 336 -6.36 1.08 1.92
C LYS A 336 -5.90 2.23 2.81
N ALA A 337 -6.83 2.94 3.41
CA ALA A 337 -6.50 4.13 4.21
C ALA A 337 -7.27 4.16 5.56
N TYR A 338 -6.80 3.44 6.55
CA TYR A 338 -7.49 3.10 7.80
C TYR A 338 -8.16 4.23 8.60
N ALA A 339 -7.77 5.50 8.46
CA ALA A 339 -8.38 6.58 9.27
C ALA A 339 -8.57 7.89 8.51
N ALA A 340 -8.40 7.87 7.19
CA ALA A 340 -8.47 9.08 6.37
C ALA A 340 -9.18 8.79 5.04
N ALA A 341 -9.19 9.75 4.12
CA ALA A 341 -9.65 9.49 2.78
C ALA A 341 -8.56 8.77 1.96
N ALA A 342 -8.97 7.76 1.17
CA ALA A 342 -8.08 7.18 0.17
C ALA A 342 -7.72 8.21 -0.89
N ILE A 343 -8.70 8.98 -1.38
CA ILE A 343 -8.50 10.04 -2.37
C ILE A 343 -9.14 11.32 -1.85
N ARG A 344 -8.37 12.42 -1.81
CA ARG A 344 -8.88 13.76 -1.47
C ARG A 344 -8.62 14.72 -2.61
N THR A 345 -9.65 15.40 -3.05
CA THR A 345 -9.54 16.48 -4.03
C THR A 345 -9.14 17.80 -3.37
N GLY A 346 -8.47 18.66 -4.12
CA GLY A 346 -8.10 20.00 -3.66
C GLY A 346 -7.84 20.96 -4.82
N GLY A 347 -8.83 21.78 -5.16
CA GLY A 347 -8.74 22.71 -6.30
C GLY A 347 -9.28 22.14 -7.61
N ASN A 348 -8.80 22.65 -8.76
CA ASN A 348 -9.31 22.31 -10.10
C ASN A 348 -8.82 20.95 -10.60
N VAL A 349 -8.98 19.91 -9.82
CA VAL A 349 -8.48 18.55 -10.13
C VAL A 349 -9.52 17.71 -10.86
N THR A 350 -9.07 16.70 -11.58
CA THR A 350 -9.92 15.69 -12.20
C THR A 350 -9.60 14.31 -11.65
N VAL A 351 -10.61 13.58 -11.20
CA VAL A 351 -10.47 12.21 -10.69
C VAL A 351 -11.33 11.29 -11.52
N ASN A 352 -10.72 10.33 -12.18
CA ASN A 352 -11.40 9.29 -12.95
C ASN A 352 -11.15 7.94 -12.27
N ILE A 353 -12.19 7.33 -11.73
CA ILE A 353 -12.14 6.02 -11.10
C ILE A 353 -12.97 5.07 -11.94
N THR A 354 -12.31 4.16 -12.63
CA THR A 354 -12.96 3.21 -13.55
C THR A 354 -12.74 1.74 -13.16
N GLY A 355 -11.99 1.51 -12.09
CA GLY A 355 -11.75 0.17 -11.54
C GLY A 355 -10.92 0.25 -10.27
N GLY A 356 -10.54 -0.91 -9.76
CA GLY A 356 -9.80 -1.06 -8.51
C GLY A 356 -10.70 -1.21 -7.28
N THR A 357 -10.08 -1.42 -6.13
CA THR A 357 -10.74 -1.54 -4.84
C THR A 357 -10.28 -0.42 -3.91
N ILE A 358 -11.23 0.27 -3.29
CA ILE A 358 -11.00 1.29 -2.26
C ILE A 358 -11.62 0.77 -0.97
N SER A 359 -10.77 0.48 0.04
CA SER A 359 -11.25 -0.21 1.22
C SER A 359 -10.69 0.30 2.54
N ASP A 360 -11.43 -0.01 3.61
CA ASP A 360 -11.03 0.23 5.00
C ASP A 360 -10.75 1.72 5.32
N CYS A 361 -11.46 2.63 4.66
CA CYS A 361 -11.27 4.07 4.75
C CYS A 361 -12.33 4.74 5.62
N LEU A 362 -11.96 5.87 6.23
CA LEU A 362 -12.96 6.80 6.76
C LEU A 362 -13.81 7.38 5.60
N TYR A 363 -13.12 7.80 4.51
CA TYR A 363 -13.75 8.22 3.26
C TYR A 363 -13.04 7.55 2.09
N GLY A 364 -13.76 6.83 1.23
CA GLY A 364 -13.17 6.33 -0.01
C GLY A 364 -12.70 7.49 -0.89
N VAL A 365 -13.61 8.43 -1.20
CA VAL A 365 -13.29 9.68 -1.91
C VAL A 365 -13.85 10.87 -1.14
N TYR A 366 -12.97 11.79 -0.75
CA TYR A 366 -13.35 13.06 -0.13
C TYR A 366 -13.32 14.17 -1.17
N VAL A 367 -14.52 14.62 -1.59
CA VAL A 367 -14.70 15.64 -2.62
C VAL A 367 -14.77 17.02 -1.98
N LYS A 368 -13.71 17.79 -2.21
CA LYS A 368 -13.49 19.10 -1.59
C LYS A 368 -13.00 20.13 -2.61
N ASN A 369 -13.31 21.41 -2.34
CA ASN A 369 -12.77 22.57 -3.08
C ASN A 369 -13.11 22.60 -4.57
N ASN A 370 -14.33 22.29 -4.95
CA ASN A 370 -14.84 22.41 -6.32
C ASN A 370 -13.90 21.79 -7.38
N PRO A 371 -13.70 20.50 -7.36
CA PRO A 371 -12.92 19.83 -8.41
C PRO A 371 -13.56 20.06 -9.79
N THR A 372 -12.75 19.98 -10.83
CA THR A 372 -13.24 20.05 -12.20
C THR A 372 -14.19 18.89 -12.48
N ALA A 373 -13.84 17.69 -12.08
CA ALA A 373 -14.69 16.51 -12.15
C ALA A 373 -14.24 15.42 -11.19
N VAL A 374 -15.20 14.67 -10.64
CA VAL A 374 -14.99 13.36 -10.01
C VAL A 374 -15.89 12.37 -10.72
N ASN A 375 -15.31 11.52 -11.54
CA ASN A 375 -16.02 10.58 -12.41
C ASN A 375 -15.86 9.16 -11.85
N ILE A 376 -16.96 8.50 -11.56
CA ILE A 376 -17.02 7.11 -11.06
C ILE A 376 -17.63 6.24 -12.16
N GLY A 377 -16.92 5.19 -12.57
CA GLY A 377 -17.38 4.30 -13.64
C GLY A 377 -16.79 2.90 -13.55
N GLY A 378 -17.09 2.08 -14.56
CA GLY A 378 -16.50 0.74 -14.68
C GLY A 378 -16.77 -0.20 -13.50
N ASN A 379 -15.74 -0.93 -13.10
CA ASN A 379 -15.80 -1.97 -12.08
C ASN A 379 -15.08 -1.54 -10.78
N VAL A 380 -15.19 -0.27 -10.39
CA VAL A 380 -14.67 0.15 -9.08
C VAL A 380 -15.48 -0.51 -7.96
N ASN A 381 -14.77 -0.96 -6.93
CA ASN A 381 -15.34 -1.60 -5.76
C ASN A 381 -15.01 -0.80 -4.49
N PHE A 382 -16.02 -0.53 -3.68
CA PHE A 382 -15.89 0.11 -2.37
C PHE A 382 -16.19 -0.95 -1.31
N GLU A 383 -15.25 -1.15 -0.36
CA GLU A 383 -15.34 -2.19 0.67
C GLU A 383 -15.00 -1.64 2.05
N ASN A 384 -15.86 -1.91 3.04
CA ASN A 384 -15.59 -1.59 4.45
C ASN A 384 -15.24 -0.12 4.73
N ASN A 385 -15.67 0.82 3.88
CA ASN A 385 -15.46 2.22 4.13
C ASN A 385 -16.56 2.72 5.09
N GLN A 386 -16.23 3.67 5.97
CA GLN A 386 -17.27 4.33 6.74
C GLN A 386 -18.17 5.14 5.81
N ASN A 387 -17.58 5.78 4.78
CA ASN A 387 -18.30 6.46 3.71
C ASN A 387 -17.54 6.23 2.41
N ASP A 388 -18.19 5.73 1.36
CA ASP A 388 -17.51 5.55 0.08
C ASP A 388 -17.20 6.89 -0.57
N ILE A 389 -18.17 7.79 -0.55
CA ILE A 389 -18.02 9.16 -1.05
C ILE A 389 -18.44 10.14 0.06
N PHE A 390 -17.60 11.13 0.33
CA PHE A 390 -17.95 12.27 1.16
C PHE A 390 -17.94 13.55 0.33
N LEU A 391 -19.03 14.30 0.36
CA LEU A 391 -19.21 15.56 -0.38
C LEU A 391 -19.21 16.73 0.59
N GLU A 392 -18.26 17.66 0.47
CA GLU A 392 -18.40 18.98 1.07
C GLU A 392 -19.60 19.72 0.48
N GLU A 393 -19.98 20.81 1.10
CA GLU A 393 -21.15 21.58 0.68
C GLU A 393 -21.07 21.97 -0.82
N ASN A 394 -22.15 21.73 -1.54
CA ASN A 394 -22.30 21.98 -2.98
C ASN A 394 -21.40 21.13 -3.92
N GLN A 395 -20.74 20.11 -3.39
CA GLN A 395 -19.98 19.18 -4.21
C GLN A 395 -20.88 18.06 -4.74
N ARG A 396 -20.46 17.47 -5.86
CA ARG A 396 -21.15 16.36 -6.52
C ARG A 396 -20.15 15.52 -7.33
N ILE A 397 -20.56 14.30 -7.64
CA ILE A 397 -19.81 13.40 -8.53
C ILE A 397 -20.58 13.16 -9.84
N THR A 398 -19.84 12.72 -10.86
CA THR A 398 -20.44 12.20 -12.09
C THR A 398 -20.34 10.68 -12.07
N VAL A 399 -21.47 10.00 -12.18
CA VAL A 399 -21.52 8.54 -12.29
C VAL A 399 -21.66 8.19 -13.77
N GLN A 400 -20.72 7.41 -14.30
CA GLN A 400 -20.68 7.00 -15.70
C GLN A 400 -21.65 5.85 -15.98
N GLU A 401 -22.10 5.73 -17.22
CA GLU A 401 -23.06 4.72 -17.67
C GLU A 401 -22.63 3.27 -17.38
N ASN A 402 -21.34 3.00 -17.45
CA ASN A 402 -20.78 1.68 -17.25
C ASN A 402 -20.60 1.28 -15.76
N TYR A 403 -20.90 2.16 -14.80
CA TYR A 403 -20.85 1.83 -13.37
C TYR A 403 -22.03 0.94 -12.98
N LYS A 404 -21.72 -0.21 -12.37
CA LYS A 404 -22.72 -1.20 -11.91
C LYS A 404 -22.61 -1.54 -10.42
N GLY A 405 -21.72 -0.87 -9.71
CA GLY A 405 -21.50 -1.08 -8.29
C GLY A 405 -22.58 -0.44 -7.41
N ALA A 406 -22.33 -0.49 -6.12
CA ALA A 406 -23.07 0.25 -5.11
C ALA A 406 -22.10 1.21 -4.42
N MET A 407 -22.58 2.35 -3.93
CA MET A 407 -21.79 3.25 -3.10
C MET A 407 -22.66 4.02 -2.11
N SER A 408 -22.09 4.31 -0.96
CA SER A 408 -22.68 5.18 0.06
C SER A 408 -22.20 6.62 -0.13
N ILE A 409 -23.07 7.59 0.03
CA ILE A 409 -22.76 9.01 -0.11
C ILE A 409 -23.11 9.73 1.19
N ALA A 410 -22.12 10.38 1.78
CA ALA A 410 -22.27 11.31 2.89
C ALA A 410 -22.12 12.74 2.40
N CYS A 411 -22.90 13.65 2.96
CA CYS A 411 -22.81 15.07 2.69
C CYS A 411 -22.51 15.84 3.98
N GLU A 412 -21.65 16.86 3.90
CA GLU A 412 -21.28 17.69 5.06
C GLU A 412 -22.51 18.38 5.68
N ASN A 413 -23.38 18.94 4.84
CA ASN A 413 -24.60 19.63 5.25
C ASN A 413 -25.81 19.08 4.49
N PRO A 414 -26.34 17.90 4.86
CA PRO A 414 -27.42 17.26 4.13
C PRO A 414 -28.69 18.10 4.20
N ARG A 415 -29.29 18.41 3.06
CA ARG A 415 -30.53 19.13 2.91
C ARG A 415 -31.33 18.53 1.76
N GLU A 416 -32.65 18.61 1.88
CA GLU A 416 -33.55 18.16 0.82
C GLU A 416 -33.30 18.88 -0.50
N ASN A 417 -33.40 18.16 -1.61
CA ASN A 417 -33.19 18.63 -2.96
C ASN A 417 -31.71 19.03 -3.32
N VAL A 418 -30.73 18.70 -2.47
CA VAL A 418 -29.31 18.91 -2.82
C VAL A 418 -28.87 17.84 -3.81
N PRO A 419 -28.38 18.21 -5.01
CA PRO A 419 -27.83 17.26 -5.96
C PRO A 419 -26.53 16.64 -5.46
N VAL A 420 -26.41 15.31 -5.47
CA VAL A 420 -25.19 14.57 -5.12
C VAL A 420 -24.47 14.01 -6.32
N THR A 421 -25.21 13.81 -7.43
CA THR A 421 -24.58 13.40 -8.69
C THR A 421 -25.10 14.24 -9.86
N THR A 422 -24.31 14.26 -10.96
CA THR A 422 -24.77 14.63 -12.29
C THR A 422 -24.44 13.51 -13.26
N SER A 423 -25.30 13.29 -14.24
CA SER A 423 -25.05 12.36 -15.33
C SER A 423 -25.66 12.93 -16.61
N THR A 424 -25.05 12.61 -17.74
CA THR A 424 -25.57 12.93 -19.07
C THR A 424 -26.32 11.76 -19.70
N TYR A 425 -26.53 10.67 -18.96
CA TYR A 425 -27.05 9.40 -19.48
C TYR A 425 -28.53 9.19 -19.13
N GLY A 426 -29.18 8.34 -19.91
CA GLY A 426 -30.61 8.18 -19.95
C GLY A 426 -31.26 7.63 -18.68
N GLU A 427 -32.58 7.89 -18.56
CA GLU A 427 -33.40 7.63 -17.40
C GLU A 427 -33.33 6.19 -16.87
N SER A 428 -33.30 5.18 -17.77
CA SER A 428 -33.30 3.77 -17.38
C SER A 428 -32.04 3.36 -16.61
N TYR A 429 -30.91 3.94 -16.98
CA TYR A 429 -29.65 3.66 -16.30
C TYR A 429 -29.58 4.26 -14.90
N GLN A 430 -30.01 5.50 -14.74
CA GLN A 430 -29.98 6.20 -13.45
C GLN A 430 -30.88 5.56 -12.40
N LYS A 431 -31.95 4.89 -12.77
CA LYS A 431 -32.85 4.19 -11.84
C LYS A 431 -32.21 2.95 -11.23
N ASP A 432 -31.30 2.28 -11.95
CA ASP A 432 -30.65 1.06 -11.49
C ASP A 432 -29.42 1.31 -10.60
N LEU A 433 -29.00 2.57 -10.45
CA LEU A 433 -27.86 2.91 -9.60
C LEU A 433 -28.16 2.65 -8.11
N LYS A 434 -27.32 1.83 -7.48
CA LYS A 434 -27.41 1.49 -6.07
C LYS A 434 -26.65 2.52 -5.23
N LEU A 435 -27.24 3.70 -5.07
CA LEU A 435 -26.71 4.77 -4.25
C LEU A 435 -27.49 4.84 -2.94
N THR A 436 -26.76 4.91 -1.82
CA THR A 436 -27.36 5.03 -0.49
C THR A 436 -26.89 6.30 0.21
N SER A 437 -27.79 6.97 0.93
CA SER A 437 -27.40 8.07 1.83
C SER A 437 -26.85 7.50 3.13
N VAL A 438 -25.73 8.04 3.60
CA VAL A 438 -25.22 7.73 4.94
C VAL A 438 -26.08 8.38 6.04
N ASP A 439 -26.63 9.56 5.77
CA ASP A 439 -27.57 10.19 6.71
C ASP A 439 -28.91 9.45 6.69
N PRO A 440 -29.36 8.89 7.83
CA PRO A 440 -30.59 8.10 7.91
C PRO A 440 -31.87 8.91 7.63
N ASN A 441 -31.83 10.24 7.72
CA ASN A 441 -32.98 11.10 7.44
C ASN A 441 -33.21 11.32 5.94
N TYR A 442 -32.30 10.85 5.09
CA TYR A 442 -32.37 11.05 3.64
C TYR A 442 -32.21 9.75 2.88
N ILE A 443 -32.83 9.70 1.71
CA ILE A 443 -32.57 8.73 0.64
C ILE A 443 -31.99 9.46 -0.54
N ILE A 444 -31.42 8.71 -1.50
CA ILE A 444 -30.97 9.30 -2.76
C ILE A 444 -32.04 9.10 -3.82
N GLY A 445 -32.81 10.17 -4.07
CA GLY A 445 -33.85 10.23 -5.07
C GLY A 445 -33.28 10.45 -6.48
N TYR A 446 -34.19 10.40 -7.47
CA TYR A 446 -33.89 10.63 -8.89
C TYR A 446 -34.73 11.79 -9.43
N LYS A 447 -34.12 12.64 -10.23
CA LYS A 447 -34.82 13.76 -10.87
C LYS A 447 -34.27 14.03 -12.27
N GLN A 448 -35.15 14.40 -13.19
CA GLN A 448 -34.82 14.86 -14.51
C GLN A 448 -35.22 16.34 -14.63
N ASN A 449 -34.33 17.17 -15.14
CA ASN A 449 -34.61 18.58 -15.43
C ASN A 449 -35.36 18.76 -16.76
N GLU A 450 -35.88 19.95 -17.00
CA GLU A 450 -36.58 20.31 -18.23
C GLU A 450 -35.68 20.22 -19.49
N ASP A 451 -34.38 20.39 -19.33
CA ASP A 451 -33.36 20.26 -20.38
C ASP A 451 -32.94 18.80 -20.67
N GLY A 452 -33.56 17.83 -19.98
CA GLY A 452 -33.27 16.41 -20.13
C GLY A 452 -32.06 15.95 -19.30
N SER A 453 -31.35 16.82 -18.60
CA SER A 453 -30.28 16.42 -17.69
C SER A 453 -30.83 15.69 -16.49
N GLU A 454 -30.12 14.66 -16.05
CA GLU A 454 -30.53 13.77 -14.95
C GLU A 454 -29.57 13.88 -13.78
N TYR A 455 -30.09 13.78 -12.56
CA TYR A 455 -29.27 13.79 -11.37
C TYR A 455 -29.89 13.03 -10.20
N ARG A 456 -29.04 12.60 -9.29
CA ARG A 456 -29.44 12.09 -7.97
C ARG A 456 -29.36 13.21 -6.94
N TYR A 457 -30.29 13.22 -6.01
CA TYR A 457 -30.40 14.27 -4.99
C TYR A 457 -30.79 13.67 -3.65
N LEU A 458 -30.53 14.41 -2.57
CA LEU A 458 -31.04 14.06 -1.26
C LEU A 458 -32.54 14.35 -1.16
N GLU A 459 -33.30 13.32 -0.92
CA GLU A 459 -34.74 13.38 -0.67
C GLU A 459 -35.00 13.06 0.79
N LYS A 460 -35.76 13.89 1.46
CA LYS A 460 -36.10 13.65 2.85
C LYS A 460 -36.86 12.35 2.98
N ARG A 461 -36.44 11.49 3.87
CA ARG A 461 -37.09 10.22 4.10
C ARG A 461 -38.47 10.41 4.67
N THR A 462 -39.45 9.77 4.07
CA THR A 462 -40.85 9.77 4.58
C THR A 462 -41.17 8.54 5.42
N GLY A 463 -40.24 7.60 5.54
CA GLY A 463 -40.32 6.40 6.35
C GLY A 463 -38.96 5.67 6.35
N TYR A 464 -38.90 4.55 7.06
CA TYR A 464 -37.70 3.78 7.28
C TYR A 464 -37.84 2.38 6.64
N PHE A 465 -36.73 1.76 6.26
CA PHE A 465 -36.74 0.44 5.67
C PHE A 465 -36.61 -0.66 6.70
N VAL A 466 -37.38 -1.73 6.48
CA VAL A 466 -37.16 -3.03 7.13
C VAL A 466 -36.60 -3.99 6.11
N ASN A 467 -35.37 -4.40 6.28
CA ASN A 467 -34.77 -5.47 5.49
C ASN A 467 -34.84 -6.77 6.29
N VAL A 468 -35.40 -7.83 5.71
CA VAL A 468 -35.53 -9.13 6.38
C VAL A 468 -34.77 -10.17 5.60
N VAL A 469 -33.81 -10.80 6.28
CA VAL A 469 -33.00 -11.90 5.75
C VAL A 469 -33.50 -13.23 6.32
N SER A 470 -33.79 -14.17 5.45
CA SER A 470 -34.39 -15.47 5.82
C SER A 470 -35.73 -15.35 6.54
N GLY A 471 -36.56 -14.43 6.07
CA GLY A 471 -37.89 -14.17 6.60
C GLY A 471 -38.67 -13.16 5.76
N THR A 472 -39.81 -12.76 6.25
CA THR A 472 -40.67 -11.75 5.62
C THR A 472 -41.20 -10.76 6.64
N ALA A 473 -41.35 -9.49 6.25
CA ALA A 473 -42.10 -8.49 7.01
C ALA A 473 -43.41 -8.18 6.30
N SER A 474 -44.43 -7.82 7.08
CA SER A 474 -45.73 -7.37 6.56
C SER A 474 -46.33 -6.27 7.48
N ILE A 475 -47.22 -5.47 6.90
CA ILE A 475 -48.10 -4.55 7.63
C ILE A 475 -49.56 -5.04 7.47
N ASP A 476 -50.49 -4.56 8.27
CA ASP A 476 -51.91 -4.89 8.17
C ASP A 476 -52.29 -6.37 8.33
N GLY A 477 -51.80 -7.00 9.39
CA GLY A 477 -52.24 -8.37 9.77
C GLY A 477 -51.57 -9.54 9.00
N GLY A 478 -50.49 -9.28 8.28
CA GLY A 478 -49.58 -10.34 7.85
C GLY A 478 -49.88 -11.06 6.53
N VAL A 479 -50.75 -10.50 5.70
CA VAL A 479 -51.22 -11.19 4.49
C VAL A 479 -50.29 -11.06 3.29
N THR A 480 -49.48 -10.00 3.21
CA THR A 480 -48.59 -9.76 2.05
C THR A 480 -47.21 -9.35 2.52
N ALA A 481 -46.18 -10.09 2.07
CA ALA A 481 -44.81 -9.73 2.30
C ALA A 481 -44.47 -8.37 1.65
N LEU A 482 -43.84 -7.49 2.42
CA LEU A 482 -43.40 -6.20 1.93
C LEU A 482 -42.20 -6.34 1.00
N PRO A 483 -42.21 -5.67 -0.16
CA PRO A 483 -40.98 -5.50 -0.94
C PRO A 483 -39.88 -4.83 -0.11
N PRO A 484 -38.62 -5.20 -0.26
CA PRO A 484 -37.49 -4.59 0.47
C PRO A 484 -37.35 -3.07 0.27
N THR A 485 -37.97 -2.53 -0.77
CA THR A 485 -37.98 -1.11 -1.10
C THR A 485 -39.14 -0.31 -0.45
N THR A 486 -39.99 -0.97 0.35
CA THR A 486 -41.12 -0.29 1.01
C THR A 486 -40.66 0.47 2.23
N GLN A 487 -40.93 1.75 2.26
CA GLN A 487 -40.71 2.59 3.45
C GLN A 487 -41.93 2.51 4.39
N ILE A 488 -41.66 2.34 5.67
CA ILE A 488 -42.65 2.26 6.74
C ILE A 488 -42.41 3.43 7.67
N HIS A 489 -43.48 4.22 7.97
CA HIS A 489 -43.35 5.28 8.95
C HIS A 489 -43.05 4.72 10.34
N ASP A 490 -42.24 5.45 11.10
CA ASP A 490 -41.98 5.16 12.50
C ASP A 490 -43.29 5.04 13.30
N GLY A 491 -43.29 4.14 14.27
CA GLY A 491 -44.46 3.84 15.09
C GLY A 491 -45.55 3.01 14.41
N LEU A 492 -45.44 2.63 13.13
CA LEU A 492 -46.37 1.68 12.51
C LEU A 492 -46.07 0.24 12.90
N PRO A 493 -47.08 -0.61 13.11
CA PRO A 493 -46.86 -2.02 13.43
C PRO A 493 -46.34 -2.78 12.21
N VAL A 494 -45.34 -3.57 12.46
CA VAL A 494 -44.70 -4.50 11.49
C VAL A 494 -44.75 -5.90 12.05
N ASN A 495 -45.33 -6.83 11.28
CA ASN A 495 -45.31 -8.24 11.60
C ASN A 495 -44.12 -8.92 10.88
N LEU A 496 -43.42 -9.79 11.57
CA LEU A 496 -42.24 -10.49 11.12
C LEU A 496 -42.43 -11.99 11.20
N SER A 497 -42.07 -12.71 10.16
CA SER A 497 -42.13 -14.17 10.13
C SER A 497 -40.83 -14.73 9.57
N ALA A 498 -40.20 -15.67 10.29
CA ALA A 498 -39.02 -16.34 9.81
C ALA A 498 -39.37 -17.28 8.66
N ALA A 499 -38.50 -17.42 7.69
CA ALA A 499 -38.65 -18.43 6.65
C ALA A 499 -38.59 -19.85 7.24
N PRO A 500 -39.17 -20.86 6.59
CA PRO A 500 -38.94 -22.24 6.99
C PRO A 500 -37.45 -22.57 7.05
N ALA A 501 -37.06 -23.42 7.98
CA ALA A 501 -35.66 -23.82 8.11
C ALA A 501 -35.08 -24.30 6.76
N PRO A 502 -33.87 -23.84 6.38
CA PRO A 502 -33.30 -24.09 5.05
C PRO A 502 -32.91 -25.56 4.81
N LYS A 503 -32.86 -26.37 5.86
CA LYS A 503 -32.56 -27.81 5.80
C LYS A 503 -33.31 -28.54 6.91
N ASP A 504 -33.64 -29.85 6.68
CA ASP A 504 -34.14 -30.72 7.72
C ASP A 504 -33.14 -30.81 8.89
N GLY A 505 -33.66 -30.81 10.10
CA GLY A 505 -32.86 -30.86 11.32
C GLY A 505 -32.35 -29.53 11.80
N LEU A 506 -32.79 -28.43 11.20
CA LEU A 506 -32.60 -27.06 11.73
C LEU A 506 -33.93 -26.52 12.29
N GLU A 507 -33.87 -25.77 13.37
CA GLU A 507 -34.98 -25.02 13.93
C GLU A 507 -34.64 -23.56 14.10
N PHE A 508 -35.62 -22.66 14.05
CA PHE A 508 -35.41 -21.26 14.30
C PHE A 508 -34.84 -21.06 15.71
N GLU A 509 -33.80 -20.25 15.81
CA GLU A 509 -33.15 -19.94 17.08
C GLU A 509 -33.53 -18.56 17.56
N GLN A 510 -33.25 -17.55 16.74
CA GLN A 510 -33.49 -16.14 17.11
C GLN A 510 -33.41 -15.20 15.91
N TRP A 511 -33.85 -13.97 16.13
CA TRP A 511 -33.61 -12.84 15.24
C TRP A 511 -32.34 -12.09 15.65
N VAL A 512 -31.56 -11.69 14.68
CA VAL A 512 -30.44 -10.75 14.86
C VAL A 512 -30.84 -9.40 14.30
N VAL A 513 -30.66 -8.37 15.09
CA VAL A 513 -31.03 -6.98 14.77
C VAL A 513 -29.79 -6.18 14.40
N SER A 514 -29.84 -5.48 13.28
CA SER A 514 -28.81 -4.52 12.86
C SER A 514 -29.46 -3.21 12.42
N PRO A 515 -28.99 -2.03 12.88
CA PRO A 515 -27.94 -1.88 13.89
C PRO A 515 -28.41 -2.34 15.27
N ALA A 516 -27.49 -2.78 16.11
CA ALA A 516 -27.81 -3.24 17.48
C ALA A 516 -28.43 -2.13 18.35
N SER A 517 -28.21 -0.87 18.00
CA SER A 517 -28.86 0.29 18.63
C SER A 517 -30.40 0.30 18.50
N ALA A 518 -30.95 -0.41 17.51
CA ALA A 518 -32.40 -0.53 17.35
C ALA A 518 -33.07 -1.50 18.34
N LEU A 519 -32.29 -2.41 18.92
CA LEU A 519 -32.84 -3.50 19.76
C LEU A 519 -33.63 -3.02 20.98
N PRO A 520 -33.17 -1.99 21.75
CA PRO A 520 -33.99 -1.47 22.88
C PRO A 520 -35.33 -0.95 22.43
N ASP A 521 -35.40 -0.23 21.30
CA ASP A 521 -36.64 0.34 20.78
C ASP A 521 -37.59 -0.77 20.32
N LEU A 522 -37.10 -1.77 19.63
CA LEU A 522 -37.87 -2.92 19.17
C LEU A 522 -38.44 -3.71 20.35
N THR A 523 -37.61 -4.08 21.32
CA THR A 523 -38.06 -4.86 22.50
C THR A 523 -39.03 -4.11 23.37
N SER A 524 -38.91 -2.80 23.46
CA SER A 524 -39.89 -1.94 24.20
C SER A 524 -41.27 -1.96 23.57
N THR A 525 -41.38 -2.32 22.29
CA THR A 525 -42.64 -2.33 21.53
C THR A 525 -43.21 -3.72 21.28
N GLY A 526 -42.65 -4.76 21.93
CA GLY A 526 -43.18 -6.13 21.89
C GLY A 526 -42.41 -7.10 21.02
N PHE A 527 -41.28 -6.70 20.48
CA PHE A 527 -40.41 -7.58 19.68
C PHE A 527 -39.81 -8.70 20.53
N ASP A 528 -40.12 -9.95 20.17
CA ASP A 528 -39.55 -11.14 20.78
C ASP A 528 -38.47 -11.73 19.86
N LEU A 529 -37.23 -11.65 20.30
CA LEU A 529 -36.07 -12.17 19.57
C LEU A 529 -36.12 -13.68 19.30
N THR A 530 -36.79 -14.42 20.17
CA THR A 530 -36.83 -15.90 20.17
C THR A 530 -38.07 -16.48 19.50
N ALA A 531 -39.03 -15.66 19.14
CA ALA A 531 -40.23 -16.09 18.44
C ALA A 531 -40.04 -16.01 16.92
N SER A 532 -40.29 -17.12 16.21
CA SER A 532 -40.23 -17.16 14.74
C SER A 532 -41.25 -16.23 14.08
N GLU A 533 -42.34 -15.94 14.77
CA GLU A 533 -43.35 -14.91 14.42
C GLU A 533 -43.43 -13.91 15.55
N THR A 534 -43.21 -12.64 15.22
CA THR A 534 -43.24 -11.57 16.20
C THR A 534 -43.69 -10.27 15.53
N SER A 535 -43.97 -9.25 16.33
CA SER A 535 -44.33 -7.92 15.82
C SER A 535 -43.64 -6.82 16.63
N PHE A 536 -43.45 -5.67 15.99
CA PHE A 536 -42.86 -4.50 16.62
C PHE A 536 -43.44 -3.21 16.02
N LEU A 537 -43.22 -2.09 16.67
CA LEU A 537 -43.45 -0.80 16.06
C LEU A 537 -42.17 -0.34 15.36
N MET A 538 -42.29 0.13 14.11
CA MET A 538 -41.16 0.60 13.31
C MET A 538 -40.37 1.67 14.06
N PRO A 539 -39.07 1.45 14.32
CA PRO A 539 -38.23 2.47 14.96
C PRO A 539 -37.93 3.60 13.98
N ALA A 540 -37.53 4.77 14.50
CA ALA A 540 -37.13 5.92 13.69
C ALA A 540 -35.75 5.73 13.05
N GLN A 541 -35.45 4.53 12.51
CA GLN A 541 -34.24 4.17 11.80
C GLN A 541 -34.45 2.94 10.92
N ASP A 542 -33.60 2.80 9.90
CA ASP A 542 -33.57 1.57 9.09
C ASP A 542 -33.08 0.39 9.93
N ILE A 543 -33.70 -0.76 9.72
CA ILE A 543 -33.33 -1.98 10.41
C ILE A 543 -33.19 -3.15 9.45
N THR A 544 -32.26 -4.05 9.77
CA THR A 544 -32.11 -5.37 9.15
C THR A 544 -32.35 -6.42 10.21
N LEU A 545 -33.24 -7.36 9.93
CA LEU A 545 -33.60 -8.47 10.80
C LEU A 545 -33.21 -9.76 10.10
N THR A 546 -32.34 -10.56 10.73
CA THR A 546 -31.83 -11.82 10.17
C THR A 546 -32.30 -12.98 11.04
N ALA A 547 -33.04 -13.93 10.46
CA ALA A 547 -33.41 -15.16 11.15
C ALA A 547 -32.19 -16.10 11.25
N GLN A 548 -31.89 -16.55 12.46
CA GLN A 548 -30.89 -17.59 12.73
C GLN A 548 -31.50 -18.93 13.06
N TYR A 549 -30.83 -19.99 12.67
CA TYR A 549 -31.29 -21.37 12.85
C TYR A 549 -30.20 -22.19 13.52
N ARG A 550 -30.58 -23.07 14.45
CA ARG A 550 -29.68 -24.04 15.13
C ARG A 550 -30.05 -25.48 14.77
N SER A 551 -29.15 -26.42 15.03
CA SER A 551 -29.45 -27.84 14.87
C SER A 551 -30.47 -28.30 15.91
N SER A 552 -31.53 -28.95 15.44
CA SER A 552 -32.56 -29.58 16.29
C SER A 552 -32.13 -30.95 16.88
N ALA A 553 -30.96 -31.45 16.46
CA ALA A 553 -30.45 -32.70 17.02
C ALA A 553 -30.00 -32.51 18.47
N PRO A 554 -30.39 -33.38 19.43
CA PRO A 554 -29.83 -33.32 20.76
C PRO A 554 -28.32 -33.53 20.67
N ALA A 555 -27.56 -32.79 21.49
CA ALA A 555 -26.12 -32.97 21.58
C ALA A 555 -25.80 -34.41 21.91
N ILE A 556 -25.31 -35.19 20.95
CA ILE A 556 -24.76 -36.51 21.18
C ILE A 556 -23.37 -36.30 21.74
N ASP A 557 -23.23 -36.61 23.05
CA ASP A 557 -21.94 -36.83 23.65
C ASP A 557 -21.29 -38.02 22.97
N ASP A 558 -20.49 -37.79 21.95
CA ASP A 558 -19.58 -38.85 21.49
C ASP A 558 -18.22 -38.22 21.07
N ALA A 559 -17.25 -38.62 21.86
CA ALA A 559 -15.87 -38.30 21.66
C ALA A 559 -15.28 -39.21 20.59
N SER A 560 -15.06 -38.70 19.39
CA SER A 560 -13.96 -39.22 18.57
C SER A 560 -13.47 -38.16 17.58
N ALA A 561 -12.17 -37.91 17.69
CA ALA A 561 -11.41 -37.01 16.87
C ALA A 561 -11.47 -37.38 15.38
N ASP A 562 -11.75 -36.43 14.53
CA ASP A 562 -10.95 -36.29 13.32
C ASP A 562 -10.98 -34.84 12.80
N ALA A 563 -9.84 -34.42 12.26
CA ALA A 563 -9.60 -33.07 11.83
C ALA A 563 -10.38 -32.76 10.55
N SER A 564 -11.56 -32.16 10.69
CA SER A 564 -12.25 -31.50 9.60
C SER A 564 -12.79 -30.16 10.04
N VAL A 565 -12.64 -29.19 9.17
CA VAL A 565 -13.11 -27.79 9.32
C VAL A 565 -14.55 -27.80 9.81
N ASP A 566 -14.79 -27.17 10.95
CA ASP A 566 -16.11 -27.06 11.59
C ASP A 566 -17.18 -26.55 10.59
N PRO A 567 -18.21 -27.36 10.26
CA PRO A 567 -19.24 -26.98 9.29
C PRO A 567 -20.06 -25.77 9.72
N ALA A 568 -20.08 -25.42 11.01
CA ALA A 568 -20.85 -24.29 11.52
C ALA A 568 -20.33 -22.93 11.00
N ILE A 569 -19.01 -22.80 10.72
CA ILE A 569 -18.45 -21.57 10.15
C ILE A 569 -18.67 -21.54 8.63
N SER A 570 -18.60 -22.69 7.95
CA SER A 570 -18.83 -22.76 6.51
C SER A 570 -20.31 -22.60 6.16
N THR A 571 -21.24 -23.00 7.06
CA THR A 571 -22.67 -22.91 6.81
C THR A 571 -23.23 -21.50 7.04
N ALA A 572 -22.68 -20.73 7.98
CA ALA A 572 -23.03 -19.31 8.15
C ALA A 572 -22.58 -18.45 6.95
N VAL A 573 -21.49 -18.85 6.26
CA VAL A 573 -20.98 -18.16 5.07
C VAL A 573 -21.69 -18.58 3.78
N THR A 574 -22.31 -19.77 3.73
CA THR A 574 -22.88 -20.32 2.48
C THR A 574 -24.37 -20.00 2.28
N ILE A 575 -25.11 -19.54 3.28
CA ILE A 575 -26.55 -19.26 3.17
C ILE A 575 -26.86 -17.81 2.77
N ILE A 576 -25.86 -16.93 2.73
CA ILE A 576 -26.02 -15.57 2.22
C ILE A 576 -25.57 -15.52 0.75
N GLY A 577 -26.21 -16.35 -0.06
CA GLY A 577 -26.13 -16.30 -1.51
C GLY A 577 -27.04 -15.20 -2.06
N GLY A 578 -26.48 -14.09 -2.42
CA GLY A 578 -27.20 -13.03 -3.12
C GLY A 578 -26.70 -11.64 -2.75
N ALA A 579 -25.62 -11.26 -3.38
CA ALA A 579 -25.15 -9.89 -3.61
C ALA A 579 -25.34 -8.87 -2.45
N LEU A 580 -24.21 -8.34 -2.02
CA LEU A 580 -24.06 -7.12 -1.21
C LEU A 580 -24.31 -7.22 0.28
N LEU A 581 -23.24 -7.52 1.00
CA LEU A 581 -22.85 -6.98 2.32
C LEU A 581 -21.77 -7.85 2.97
N VAL A 582 -20.64 -8.09 2.28
CA VAL A 582 -19.61 -9.04 2.77
C VAL A 582 -18.74 -8.46 3.89
N GLY A 583 -18.60 -7.13 4.00
CA GLY A 583 -17.70 -6.52 4.98
C GLY A 583 -18.26 -6.39 6.40
N GLY A 584 -19.44 -5.80 6.56
CA GLY A 584 -20.03 -5.54 7.89
C GLY A 584 -20.56 -6.78 8.60
N LEU A 585 -21.05 -7.77 7.86
CA LEU A 585 -21.57 -9.02 8.43
C LEU A 585 -20.47 -9.98 8.89
N HIS A 586 -19.27 -9.93 8.26
CA HIS A 586 -18.14 -10.73 8.70
C HIS A 586 -17.60 -10.25 10.06
N GLN A 587 -17.58 -8.94 10.29
CA GLN A 587 -17.13 -8.36 11.55
C GLN A 587 -18.14 -8.64 12.67
N LEU A 588 -19.44 -8.42 12.42
CA LEU A 588 -20.52 -8.76 13.36
C LEU A 588 -20.56 -10.26 13.69
N GLY A 589 -20.38 -11.13 12.70
CA GLY A 589 -20.33 -12.56 12.92
C GLY A 589 -19.15 -13.02 13.77
N THR A 590 -18.00 -12.40 13.58
CA THR A 590 -16.79 -12.70 14.36
C THR A 590 -16.84 -12.12 15.78
N GLU A 591 -17.41 -10.95 15.96
CA GLU A 591 -17.64 -10.34 17.28
C GLU A 591 -18.65 -11.16 18.10
N LEU A 592 -19.78 -11.54 17.52
CA LEU A 592 -20.79 -12.38 18.15
C LEU A 592 -20.22 -13.76 18.52
N TRP A 593 -19.38 -14.33 17.66
CA TRP A 593 -18.70 -15.59 17.97
C TRP A 593 -17.81 -15.44 19.21
N LEU A 594 -17.04 -14.34 19.31
CA LEU A 594 -16.20 -14.05 20.47
C LEU A 594 -17.04 -13.84 21.73
N ILE A 595 -18.09 -13.04 21.67
CA ILE A 595 -19.02 -12.80 22.82
C ILE A 595 -19.57 -14.12 23.37
N HIS A 596 -19.86 -15.07 22.48
CA HIS A 596 -20.44 -16.37 22.89
C HIS A 596 -19.40 -17.36 23.45
N HIS A 597 -18.13 -17.22 23.05
CA HIS A 597 -17.09 -18.18 23.41
C HIS A 597 -16.10 -17.65 24.47
N LEU A 598 -16.03 -16.35 24.65
CA LEU A 598 -15.25 -15.76 25.72
C LEU A 598 -15.96 -15.95 27.08
N PRO A 599 -15.23 -15.97 28.19
CA PRO A 599 -15.84 -16.04 29.52
C PRO A 599 -16.85 -14.90 29.74
N LYS A 600 -17.97 -15.20 30.40
CA LYS A 600 -19.04 -14.23 30.64
C LYS A 600 -18.50 -12.96 31.30
N GLY A 601 -18.76 -11.82 30.68
CA GLY A 601 -18.34 -10.50 31.16
C GLY A 601 -16.95 -10.06 30.66
N THR A 602 -16.31 -10.86 29.78
CA THR A 602 -15.05 -10.46 29.13
C THR A 602 -15.36 -9.61 27.89
N ALA A 603 -14.76 -8.43 27.80
CA ALA A 603 -14.83 -7.61 26.60
C ALA A 603 -14.10 -8.29 25.43
N ILE A 604 -14.52 -8.01 24.20
CA ILE A 604 -13.79 -8.44 23.00
C ILE A 604 -12.42 -7.77 23.02
N PRO A 605 -11.31 -8.53 22.94
CA PRO A 605 -9.99 -7.93 22.95
C PRO A 605 -9.73 -7.15 21.65
N GLU A 606 -9.39 -5.88 21.79
CA GLU A 606 -9.11 -4.97 20.67
C GLU A 606 -7.60 -4.87 20.38
N THR A 607 -6.77 -5.10 21.40
CA THR A 607 -5.31 -4.99 21.31
C THR A 607 -4.62 -6.33 21.56
N ARG A 608 -3.34 -6.39 21.19
CA ARG A 608 -2.54 -7.59 21.37
C ARG A 608 -2.40 -7.99 22.86
N ILE A 609 -2.23 -6.99 23.73
CA ILE A 609 -2.10 -7.28 25.16
C ILE A 609 -3.42 -7.78 25.75
N GLU A 610 -4.53 -7.16 25.41
CA GLU A 610 -5.86 -7.61 25.86
C GLU A 610 -6.15 -9.04 25.41
N LEU A 611 -5.78 -9.40 24.17
CA LEU A 611 -5.92 -10.77 23.69
C LEU A 611 -5.05 -11.75 24.49
N ALA A 612 -3.77 -11.41 24.72
CA ALA A 612 -2.87 -12.25 25.49
C ALA A 612 -3.39 -12.48 26.92
N GLU A 613 -3.86 -11.43 27.59
CA GLU A 613 -4.43 -11.52 28.93
C GLU A 613 -5.69 -12.37 28.99
N VAL A 614 -6.60 -12.21 28.03
CA VAL A 614 -7.84 -13.01 27.96
C VAL A 614 -7.52 -14.48 27.80
N LEU A 615 -6.60 -14.83 26.91
CA LEU A 615 -6.16 -16.21 26.67
C LEU A 615 -5.47 -16.80 27.91
N TRP A 616 -4.60 -16.05 28.54
CA TRP A 616 -3.84 -16.45 29.71
C TRP A 616 -4.73 -16.64 30.98
N LYS A 617 -5.67 -15.71 31.19
CA LYS A 617 -6.66 -15.79 32.27
C LYS A 617 -7.58 -17.00 32.11
N ASP A 618 -8.05 -17.27 30.87
CA ASP A 618 -8.87 -18.42 30.56
C ASP A 618 -8.12 -19.77 30.72
N ALA A 619 -6.80 -19.76 30.53
CA ALA A 619 -5.94 -20.91 30.78
C ALA A 619 -5.62 -21.15 32.28
N GLY A 620 -6.09 -20.28 33.17
CA GLY A 620 -5.83 -20.36 34.61
C GLY A 620 -4.51 -19.72 35.06
N GLN A 621 -4.03 -18.76 34.29
CA GLN A 621 -2.83 -17.95 34.57
C GLN A 621 -1.56 -18.81 34.80
N PRO A 622 -1.22 -19.72 33.89
CA PRO A 622 -0.02 -20.55 34.04
C PRO A 622 1.24 -19.70 33.92
N ALA A 623 2.22 -19.99 34.76
CA ALA A 623 3.53 -19.32 34.70
C ALA A 623 4.20 -19.65 33.34
N PRO A 624 4.73 -18.65 32.62
CA PRO A 624 5.52 -18.90 31.43
C PRO A 624 6.82 -19.64 31.76
N ALA A 625 7.36 -20.37 30.79
CA ALA A 625 8.56 -21.16 30.96
C ALA A 625 9.83 -20.30 31.04
N ALA A 626 9.83 -19.16 30.36
CA ALA A 626 10.89 -18.16 30.40
C ALA A 626 10.42 -16.90 31.18
N GLU A 627 11.37 -16.19 31.78
CA GLU A 627 11.06 -14.92 32.42
C GLU A 627 10.68 -13.87 31.38
N ALA A 628 9.53 -13.23 31.58
CA ALA A 628 9.01 -12.22 30.66
C ALA A 628 9.82 -10.92 30.80
N ALA A 629 10.24 -10.36 29.67
CA ALA A 629 11.07 -9.14 29.62
C ALA A 629 10.84 -8.31 28.38
N TYR A 630 9.57 -8.01 28.05
CA TYR A 630 9.26 -7.12 26.93
C TYR A 630 9.47 -5.66 27.34
N THR A 631 10.30 -4.95 26.58
CA THR A 631 10.70 -3.55 26.89
C THR A 631 9.59 -2.53 26.62
N ASP A 632 8.55 -2.92 25.89
CA ASP A 632 7.39 -2.09 25.52
C ASP A 632 6.12 -2.41 26.33
N ILE A 633 6.22 -3.25 27.34
CA ILE A 633 5.21 -3.47 28.39
C ILE A 633 5.79 -2.94 29.70
N ASP A 634 4.96 -2.24 30.48
CA ASP A 634 5.39 -1.70 31.77
C ASP A 634 5.98 -2.81 32.67
N THR A 635 7.16 -2.59 33.21
CA THR A 635 7.86 -3.54 34.09
C THR A 635 7.11 -3.83 35.37
N ASP A 636 6.26 -2.90 35.83
CA ASP A 636 5.44 -3.07 37.01
C ASP A 636 4.13 -3.84 36.72
N ASP A 637 3.76 -4.00 35.42
CA ASP A 637 2.63 -4.80 34.99
C ASP A 637 3.05 -6.26 34.75
N THR A 638 3.27 -6.97 35.87
CA THR A 638 3.72 -8.36 35.84
C THR A 638 2.73 -9.31 35.19
N ASP A 639 1.41 -9.03 35.25
CA ASP A 639 0.38 -9.84 34.62
C ASP A 639 0.43 -9.71 33.10
N ALA A 640 0.56 -8.50 32.58
CA ALA A 640 0.70 -8.26 31.14
C ALA A 640 1.99 -8.88 30.60
N GLN A 641 3.11 -8.75 31.31
CA GLN A 641 4.38 -9.39 30.94
C GLN A 641 4.24 -10.92 30.84
N GLN A 642 3.65 -11.54 31.87
CA GLN A 642 3.47 -13.01 31.90
C GLN A 642 2.47 -13.48 30.82
N ALA A 643 1.38 -12.77 30.64
CA ALA A 643 0.39 -13.09 29.62
C ALA A 643 0.97 -13.03 28.20
N ALA A 644 1.75 -11.98 27.90
CA ALA A 644 2.43 -11.81 26.63
C ALA A 644 3.43 -12.95 26.37
N GLN A 645 4.28 -13.24 27.35
CA GLN A 645 5.29 -14.31 27.27
C GLN A 645 4.62 -15.67 27.07
N TRP A 646 3.63 -15.99 27.89
CA TRP A 646 2.91 -17.25 27.77
C TRP A 646 2.21 -17.43 26.41
N ALA A 647 1.61 -16.37 25.88
CA ALA A 647 0.95 -16.41 24.58
C ALA A 647 1.92 -16.66 23.43
N ILE A 648 3.15 -16.11 23.48
CA ILE A 648 4.21 -16.37 22.50
C ILE A 648 4.76 -17.79 22.63
N GLU A 649 5.08 -18.25 23.84
CA GLU A 649 5.62 -19.61 24.10
C GLU A 649 4.68 -20.71 23.62
N ASN A 650 3.37 -20.50 23.74
CA ASN A 650 2.37 -21.45 23.29
C ASN A 650 1.94 -21.23 21.84
N GLU A 651 2.66 -20.39 21.11
CA GLU A 651 2.39 -20.06 19.69
C GLU A 651 0.96 -19.58 19.42
N LEU A 652 0.27 -19.04 20.42
CA LEU A 652 -1.05 -18.43 20.30
C LEU A 652 -0.96 -17.10 19.58
N MET A 653 0.18 -16.45 19.75
CA MET A 653 0.56 -15.18 19.08
C MET A 653 2.00 -15.30 18.58
N THR A 654 2.38 -14.42 17.66
CA THR A 654 3.75 -14.34 17.15
C THR A 654 4.32 -12.95 17.39
N LEU A 655 5.63 -12.84 17.59
CA LEU A 655 6.30 -11.55 17.57
C LEU A 655 6.18 -10.93 16.17
N ARG A 656 6.05 -9.62 16.09
CA ARG A 656 5.90 -8.91 14.82
C ARG A 656 7.24 -8.72 14.10
N SER A 657 8.32 -8.61 14.85
CA SER A 657 9.66 -8.48 14.32
C SER A 657 10.58 -9.52 14.91
N SER A 658 11.33 -10.21 14.08
CA SER A 658 12.42 -11.10 14.50
C SER A 658 13.69 -10.33 14.90
N GLU A 659 13.79 -9.06 14.49
CA GLU A 659 14.93 -8.19 14.81
C GLU A 659 14.80 -7.55 16.20
N HIS A 660 13.57 -7.47 16.72
CA HIS A 660 13.26 -6.93 18.04
C HIS A 660 12.48 -7.95 18.87
N PRO A 661 13.13 -9.06 19.29
CA PRO A 661 12.46 -10.10 20.08
C PRO A 661 12.09 -9.66 21.50
N ASP A 662 12.60 -8.52 21.94
CA ASP A 662 12.32 -7.84 23.19
C ASP A 662 11.06 -6.95 23.16
N LYS A 663 10.32 -6.89 22.03
CA LYS A 663 9.09 -6.12 21.87
C LYS A 663 7.89 -6.99 21.56
N PHE A 664 6.83 -6.79 22.32
CA PHE A 664 5.55 -7.47 22.13
C PHE A 664 4.56 -6.69 21.27
N ASP A 665 4.71 -5.36 21.17
CA ASP A 665 3.77 -4.43 20.54
C ASP A 665 2.36 -4.46 21.18
N PRO A 666 2.22 -4.17 22.48
CA PRO A 666 1.02 -4.44 23.27
C PRO A 666 -0.24 -3.73 22.78
N HIS A 667 -0.12 -2.51 22.28
CA HIS A 667 -1.24 -1.67 21.86
C HIS A 667 -1.62 -1.79 20.37
N VAL A 668 -0.97 -2.69 19.64
CA VAL A 668 -1.32 -2.93 18.24
C VAL A 668 -2.69 -3.62 18.17
N PRO A 669 -3.60 -3.12 17.32
CA PRO A 669 -4.93 -3.71 17.15
C PRO A 669 -4.89 -5.16 16.67
N VAL A 670 -5.83 -5.95 17.19
CA VAL A 670 -6.03 -7.34 16.80
C VAL A 670 -7.39 -7.49 16.13
N SER A 671 -7.40 -8.02 14.90
CA SER A 671 -8.68 -8.33 14.25
C SER A 671 -9.41 -9.47 14.97
N THR A 672 -10.75 -9.41 14.98
CA THR A 672 -11.61 -10.44 15.56
C THR A 672 -11.30 -11.84 15.01
N VAL A 673 -10.92 -11.97 13.75
CA VAL A 673 -10.50 -13.25 13.13
C VAL A 673 -9.21 -13.79 13.77
N LYS A 674 -8.24 -12.93 14.06
CA LYS A 674 -7.02 -13.36 14.77
C LYS A 674 -7.32 -13.77 16.20
N ALA A 675 -8.19 -13.01 16.88
CA ALA A 675 -8.65 -13.35 18.22
C ALA A 675 -9.35 -14.71 18.26
N ILE A 676 -10.24 -15.00 17.31
CA ILE A 676 -10.90 -16.30 17.18
C ILE A 676 -9.90 -17.44 16.96
N ARG A 677 -8.91 -17.24 16.08
CA ARG A 677 -7.89 -18.28 15.82
C ARG A 677 -7.06 -18.59 17.05
N ALA A 678 -6.60 -17.53 17.73
CA ALA A 678 -5.83 -17.69 18.96
C ALA A 678 -6.66 -18.35 20.06
N TRP A 679 -7.92 -17.94 20.23
CA TRP A 679 -8.85 -18.54 21.16
C TRP A 679 -9.07 -20.05 20.90
N LYS A 680 -9.40 -20.43 19.66
CA LYS A 680 -9.59 -21.84 19.26
C LYS A 680 -8.35 -22.67 19.55
N LYS A 681 -7.16 -22.16 19.22
CA LYS A 681 -5.89 -22.86 19.51
C LYS A 681 -5.69 -23.01 21.02
N ALA A 682 -5.98 -21.99 21.82
CA ALA A 682 -5.89 -22.06 23.28
C ALA A 682 -6.85 -23.09 23.89
N GLN A 683 -8.09 -23.18 23.38
CA GLN A 683 -9.05 -24.18 23.85
C GLN A 683 -8.61 -25.63 23.56
N GLN A 684 -7.91 -25.86 22.44
CA GLN A 684 -7.35 -27.17 22.09
C GLN A 684 -6.20 -27.61 23.03
N MET A 685 -5.57 -26.65 23.70
CA MET A 685 -4.47 -26.94 24.66
C MET A 685 -4.98 -27.33 26.05
N LYS A 686 -6.26 -27.09 26.36
CA LYS A 686 -6.83 -27.47 27.64
C LYS A 686 -6.91 -29.02 27.71
N PRO A 687 -6.47 -29.64 28.80
CA PRO A 687 -6.62 -31.06 28.97
C PRO A 687 -8.11 -31.42 28.94
N SER A 688 -8.47 -32.41 28.11
CA SER A 688 -9.84 -32.94 28.09
C SER A 688 -10.20 -33.39 29.50
N THR A 689 -11.02 -32.63 30.19
CA THR A 689 -11.65 -33.11 31.42
C THR A 689 -12.59 -34.24 31.04
N LYS A 690 -12.14 -35.49 31.29
CA LYS A 690 -12.98 -36.68 31.23
C LYS A 690 -14.01 -36.63 32.34
#